data_83727a55ed8bd7172517d83b7f53ca86
#
_entry.id   83727a55ed8bd7172517d83b7f53ca86
#
_cell.length_a   1.000
_cell.length_b   1.000
_cell.length_c   1.000
_cell.angle_alpha   90.00
_cell.angle_beta   90.00
_cell.angle_gamma   90.00
#
_symmetry.space_group_name_H-M   'P 1'
#
loop_
_entity.id
_entity.type
_entity.pdbx_description
1 polymer ?
#
loop_
_entity_poly.entity_id
_entity_poly.type
_entity_poly.pdbx_seq_one_letter_code
_entity_poly.pdbx_strand_id
1 'polypeptide(L)'
;MVDYIKQHLAVLALLMVLPHPVLAEPLWLDVLPADKNAAATSTQAQLPNPHKNSRRVSVSFDQLASTLATANTASAGQAQKSLSSTQIELPMPYGGLQTFNVVKSALMEAGLATKYPQIKTYKVTAVDDPAVTGVLDTGSNGFHAYLSTAQGDVFIDPVSSSTQQEYYSYYKHDYPGTAARQFACGVKTPAATESPLAEFQTQAFKALARTSDTKITYSIAVATTGEYAQAVGAGNVTNTLNEIVTAINRISFIFERDLAIQLKLIANNDQIIFTNPLTDPYTDPTDASLLIDENQAVLDLRLGNANYDIGHVLSTEGGGLALLGSACFDGYKAQGQSGHPNPKGDPFYIDIVAHEIGHQLGANHSFNGTTESCAGNRVPGSAFEPGSGTTIMSYAGLCGGENVTVNGFAVYSDATFHAGSIVEIIKYTRTGIGNNCSGTITGSVAPVASAGPDYTIPGGTPFVLTGSATDSDTAINNLTYQWDQMNAGAATTATTYGTDNGSNALFRSYVPAATPERTFPRIETIISNVANKAETLPTENRTLNFRFTARDGSGGVHEDDMQVVVNGKAGPFEIVQPNDNVILSSGLPQSIQWNAACTNAEPVNCANVDILLSTDGGQNFNTVLLASTPNSGIASVTLPTGNTKTARIKVACSDNIFFDISNTNFEINDITGGSLSTALIGGSYNCGTAKIVPVSSGGGGALTAGWLFMLLITPLLRLRQKN
;
A
#
# COMPACT_ATOMS: atom_id res chain seq x y z
N MET A 1 18.30 0.42 -80.93
CA MET A 1 18.31 1.26 -79.69
C MET A 1 17.00 1.49 -79.12
N VAL A 2 15.91 1.24 -79.83
CA VAL A 2 14.52 1.41 -79.33
C VAL A 2 14.00 0.14 -78.62
N ASP A 3 14.49 -1.04 -78.96
CA ASP A 3 14.04 -2.30 -78.36
C ASP A 3 14.76 -2.65 -77.05
N TYR A 4 15.90 -2.02 -76.77
CA TYR A 4 16.60 -2.25 -75.49
C TYR A 4 16.00 -1.47 -74.30
N ILE A 5 15.22 -0.41 -74.57
CA ILE A 5 14.57 0.40 -73.57
C ILE A 5 13.19 -0.20 -73.15
N LYS A 6 12.56 -1.01 -73.99
CA LYS A 6 11.28 -1.66 -73.65
C LYS A 6 11.44 -2.89 -72.73
N GLN A 7 12.55 -3.57 -72.73
CA GLN A 7 12.81 -4.73 -71.85
C GLN A 7 13.19 -4.34 -70.44
N HIS A 8 13.73 -3.14 -70.19
CA HIS A 8 14.09 -2.70 -68.83
C HIS A 8 12.96 -1.95 -68.11
N LEU A 9 11.92 -1.49 -68.79
CA LEU A 9 10.72 -0.88 -68.18
C LEU A 9 9.71 -1.94 -67.72
N ALA A 10 9.77 -3.17 -68.22
CA ALA A 10 8.88 -4.28 -67.78
C ALA A 10 9.41 -4.98 -66.49
N VAL A 11 10.68 -4.88 -66.16
CA VAL A 11 11.25 -5.45 -64.94
C VAL A 11 11.13 -4.50 -63.74
N LEU A 12 10.96 -3.18 -63.96
CA LEU A 12 10.79 -2.22 -62.88
C LEU A 12 9.33 -2.11 -62.39
N ALA A 13 8.34 -2.64 -63.14
CA ALA A 13 6.92 -2.61 -62.75
C ALA A 13 6.46 -3.85 -61.94
N LEU A 14 7.33 -4.90 -61.79
CA LEU A 14 6.97 -6.11 -61.06
C LEU A 14 7.61 -6.19 -59.65
N LEU A 15 8.26 -5.12 -59.16
CA LEU A 15 8.93 -5.06 -57.86
C LEU A 15 8.20 -4.16 -56.85
N MET A 16 6.95 -3.73 -57.11
CA MET A 16 6.21 -2.82 -56.23
C MET A 16 4.89 -3.37 -55.70
N VAL A 17 4.75 -4.67 -55.56
CA VAL A 17 3.60 -5.24 -54.76
C VAL A 17 4.14 -6.35 -53.89
N LEU A 18 5.08 -6.00 -52.99
CA LEU A 18 5.21 -6.74 -51.77
C LEU A 18 4.11 -6.19 -50.81
N PRO A 19 3.25 -7.04 -50.27
CA PRO A 19 2.33 -6.58 -49.24
C PRO A 19 3.21 -6.05 -48.10
N HIS A 20 3.12 -4.75 -47.81
CA HIS A 20 3.63 -4.23 -46.56
C HIS A 20 2.95 -5.01 -45.49
N PRO A 21 3.66 -5.59 -44.49
CA PRO A 21 2.98 -6.12 -43.32
C PRO A 21 2.17 -4.95 -42.76
N VAL A 22 0.84 -5.09 -42.78
CA VAL A 22 -0.02 -4.19 -42.03
C VAL A 22 0.35 -4.46 -40.57
N LEU A 23 1.18 -3.59 -40.03
CA LEU A 23 1.39 -3.57 -38.59
C LEU A 23 0.01 -3.40 -37.98
N ALA A 24 -0.45 -4.36 -37.22
CA ALA A 24 -1.71 -4.23 -36.48
C ALA A 24 -1.62 -2.92 -35.69
N GLU A 25 -2.60 -2.06 -35.87
CA GLU A 25 -2.65 -0.83 -35.08
C GLU A 25 -2.64 -1.21 -33.59
N PRO A 26 -1.89 -0.49 -32.76
CA PRO A 26 -1.84 -0.78 -31.34
C PRO A 26 -3.25 -0.63 -30.76
N LEU A 27 -3.62 -1.54 -29.84
CA LEU A 27 -4.95 -1.53 -29.20
C LEU A 27 -5.20 -0.23 -28.44
N TRP A 28 -4.17 0.35 -27.84
CA TRP A 28 -4.23 1.58 -27.07
C TRP A 28 -3.44 2.71 -27.78
N LEU A 29 -4.06 3.88 -27.86
CA LEU A 29 -3.46 5.08 -28.44
C LEU A 29 -3.40 6.19 -27.40
N ASP A 30 -2.28 6.91 -27.31
CA ASP A 30 -2.18 8.10 -26.46
C ASP A 30 -3.05 9.23 -27.02
N VAL A 31 -3.85 9.83 -26.14
CA VAL A 31 -4.65 11.02 -26.45
C VAL A 31 -3.82 12.25 -26.07
N LEU A 32 -3.34 12.98 -27.06
CA LEU A 32 -2.61 14.23 -26.85
C LEU A 32 -3.54 15.26 -26.18
N PRO A 33 -3.01 16.09 -25.26
CA PRO A 33 -3.79 17.17 -24.67
C PRO A 33 -4.33 18.08 -25.79
N ALA A 34 -5.64 18.22 -25.88
CA ALA A 34 -6.24 19.21 -26.76
C ALA A 34 -5.73 20.61 -26.35
N ASP A 35 -5.43 21.47 -27.31
CA ASP A 35 -5.02 22.85 -27.09
C ASP A 35 -5.93 23.51 -26.04
N LYS A 36 -5.33 24.23 -25.09
CA LYS A 36 -5.98 24.82 -23.90
C LYS A 36 -7.11 25.83 -24.22
N ASN A 37 -7.47 26.00 -25.49
CA ASN A 37 -8.49 26.95 -25.99
C ASN A 37 -9.81 26.31 -26.44
N ALA A 38 -9.98 24.98 -26.36
CA ALA A 38 -11.30 24.39 -26.62
C ALA A 38 -12.13 24.49 -25.32
N ALA A 39 -12.99 25.50 -25.24
CA ALA A 39 -13.93 25.67 -24.14
C ALA A 39 -14.79 24.42 -23.98
N ALA A 40 -14.73 23.81 -22.80
CA ALA A 40 -15.59 22.70 -22.43
C ALA A 40 -17.05 23.18 -22.35
N THR A 41 -17.82 22.89 -23.38
CA THR A 41 -19.27 22.98 -23.38
C THR A 41 -19.88 21.59 -23.25
N SER A 42 -19.76 20.96 -22.09
CA SER A 42 -20.62 19.84 -21.72
C SER A 42 -20.79 19.77 -20.20
N THR A 43 -22.02 19.95 -19.76
CA THR A 43 -22.52 19.72 -18.40
C THR A 43 -22.68 18.23 -18.10
N GLN A 44 -21.72 17.40 -18.48
CA GLN A 44 -21.69 16.00 -18.05
C GLN A 44 -20.69 15.85 -16.89
N ALA A 45 -21.12 15.14 -15.85
CA ALA A 45 -20.25 14.80 -14.71
C ALA A 45 -19.03 14.04 -15.22
N GLN A 46 -17.98 14.77 -15.54
CA GLN A 46 -16.65 14.21 -15.70
C GLN A 46 -16.23 13.66 -14.32
N LEU A 47 -15.67 12.45 -14.28
CA LEU A 47 -14.88 12.06 -13.13
C LEU A 47 -13.90 13.20 -12.87
N PRO A 48 -13.71 13.62 -11.62
CA PRO A 48 -12.82 14.74 -11.30
C PRO A 48 -11.51 14.49 -12.04
N ASN A 49 -11.01 15.54 -12.76
CA ASN A 49 -9.77 15.44 -13.53
C ASN A 49 -8.70 14.86 -12.60
N PRO A 50 -8.44 13.57 -12.70
CA PRO A 50 -7.60 12.94 -11.74
C PRO A 50 -6.20 13.23 -12.22
N HIS A 51 -5.39 13.90 -11.51
CA HIS A 51 -3.99 13.62 -11.53
C HIS A 51 -3.16 14.46 -12.50
N LYS A 52 -2.28 15.15 -11.84
CA LYS A 52 -1.18 15.89 -12.43
C LYS A 52 -0.31 15.01 -13.36
N ASN A 53 -0.37 13.67 -13.20
CA ASN A 53 0.48 12.70 -13.87
C ASN A 53 -0.28 11.53 -14.53
N SER A 54 -1.60 11.63 -14.75
CA SER A 54 -2.34 10.57 -15.42
C SER A 54 -2.05 10.53 -16.93
N ARG A 55 -1.93 9.33 -17.48
CA ARG A 55 -1.88 9.08 -18.91
C ARG A 55 -3.29 8.94 -19.45
N ARG A 56 -3.66 9.74 -20.46
CA ARG A 56 -4.94 9.61 -21.16
C ARG A 56 -4.74 8.79 -22.43
N VAL A 57 -5.52 7.74 -22.57
CA VAL A 57 -5.45 6.80 -23.69
C VAL A 57 -6.82 6.56 -24.29
N SER A 58 -6.86 6.15 -25.56
CA SER A 58 -8.08 5.72 -26.24
C SER A 58 -7.95 4.27 -26.70
N VAL A 59 -9.08 3.58 -26.76
CA VAL A 59 -9.19 2.20 -27.23
C VAL A 59 -10.53 1.96 -27.89
N SER A 60 -10.60 1.06 -28.86
CA SER A 60 -11.87 0.51 -29.32
C SER A 60 -12.40 -0.47 -28.28
N PHE A 61 -13.47 -0.12 -27.58
CA PHE A 61 -14.07 -0.98 -26.57
C PHE A 61 -14.53 -2.32 -27.16
N ASP A 62 -15.09 -2.35 -28.37
CA ASP A 62 -15.52 -3.59 -29.04
C ASP A 62 -14.34 -4.52 -29.32
N GLN A 63 -13.21 -3.97 -29.77
CA GLN A 63 -11.99 -4.75 -30.02
C GLN A 63 -11.42 -5.28 -28.70
N LEU A 64 -11.37 -4.47 -27.64
CA LEU A 64 -10.92 -4.85 -26.31
C LEU A 64 -11.81 -5.99 -25.76
N ALA A 65 -13.14 -5.80 -25.79
CA ALA A 65 -14.10 -6.78 -25.30
C ALA A 65 -14.04 -8.10 -26.10
N SER A 66 -13.85 -8.05 -27.43
CA SER A 66 -13.70 -9.24 -28.26
C SER A 66 -12.42 -10.02 -27.94
N THR A 67 -11.31 -9.31 -27.69
CA THR A 67 -10.04 -9.92 -27.25
C THR A 67 -10.22 -10.63 -25.90
N LEU A 68 -10.80 -9.94 -24.92
CA LEU A 68 -11.06 -10.49 -23.59
C LEU A 68 -12.06 -11.66 -23.60
N ALA A 69 -13.01 -11.68 -24.56
CA ALA A 69 -13.97 -12.77 -24.70
C ALA A 69 -13.30 -14.11 -25.01
N THR A 70 -12.11 -14.11 -25.64
CA THR A 70 -11.32 -15.33 -25.95
C THR A 70 -10.62 -15.93 -24.73
N ALA A 71 -10.56 -15.21 -23.60
CA ALA A 71 -9.91 -15.69 -22.39
C ALA A 71 -10.54 -17.00 -21.88
N ASN A 72 -9.69 -17.92 -21.43
CA ASN A 72 -10.12 -19.18 -20.84
C ASN A 72 -10.71 -18.96 -19.45
N THR A 73 -11.61 -19.84 -19.01
CA THR A 73 -12.09 -19.87 -17.63
C THR A 73 -11.00 -20.49 -16.75
N ALA A 74 -10.69 -19.86 -15.62
CA ALA A 74 -9.79 -20.45 -14.64
C ALA A 74 -10.37 -21.76 -14.11
N SER A 75 -9.64 -22.86 -14.28
CA SER A 75 -10.01 -24.15 -13.67
C SER A 75 -9.44 -24.21 -12.27
N ALA A 76 -10.26 -24.59 -11.29
CA ALA A 76 -9.81 -24.77 -9.91
C ALA A 76 -8.67 -25.82 -9.87
N GLY A 77 -7.53 -25.44 -9.31
CA GLY A 77 -6.41 -26.36 -9.04
C GLY A 77 -5.41 -26.60 -10.19
N GLN A 78 -5.53 -25.94 -11.37
CA GLN A 78 -4.49 -25.99 -12.38
C GLN A 78 -3.59 -24.77 -12.28
N ALA A 79 -2.31 -24.99 -12.01
CA ALA A 79 -1.29 -23.98 -12.17
C ALA A 79 -1.37 -23.41 -13.60
N GLN A 80 -1.33 -22.10 -13.74
CA GLN A 80 -1.52 -21.29 -14.96
C GLN A 80 -0.62 -21.66 -16.17
N LYS A 81 0.13 -22.74 -16.10
CA LYS A 81 1.29 -23.05 -16.96
C LYS A 81 1.03 -23.76 -18.30
N SER A 82 -0.19 -24.16 -18.66
CA SER A 82 -0.36 -25.00 -19.86
C SER A 82 -1.52 -24.70 -20.81
N LEU A 83 -2.25 -23.62 -20.66
CA LEU A 83 -3.27 -23.21 -21.63
C LEU A 83 -2.72 -22.03 -22.46
N SER A 84 -2.97 -22.05 -23.78
CA SER A 84 -2.72 -20.86 -24.63
C SER A 84 -3.47 -19.69 -24.00
N SER A 85 -2.77 -18.85 -23.23
CA SER A 85 -3.37 -17.76 -22.51
C SER A 85 -3.70 -16.62 -23.48
N THR A 86 -4.92 -16.11 -23.42
CA THR A 86 -5.21 -14.83 -24.05
C THR A 86 -4.31 -13.79 -23.43
N GLN A 87 -3.62 -13.02 -24.26
CA GLN A 87 -2.78 -11.92 -23.82
C GLN A 87 -3.42 -10.58 -24.18
N ILE A 88 -3.21 -9.59 -23.32
CA ILE A 88 -3.61 -8.22 -23.53
C ILE A 88 -2.49 -7.27 -23.12
N GLU A 89 -2.32 -6.20 -23.88
CA GLU A 89 -1.45 -5.09 -23.49
C GLU A 89 -2.29 -4.05 -22.74
N LEU A 90 -1.77 -3.55 -21.60
CA LEU A 90 -2.40 -2.51 -20.79
C LEU A 90 -1.47 -1.29 -20.70
N PRO A 91 -2.02 -0.06 -20.77
CA PRO A 91 -1.23 1.15 -20.73
C PRO A 91 -0.78 1.46 -19.29
N MET A 92 0.54 1.59 -19.08
CA MET A 92 1.10 1.99 -17.78
C MET A 92 1.11 3.52 -17.63
N PRO A 93 0.98 4.06 -16.41
CA PRO A 93 0.77 5.50 -16.19
C PRO A 93 1.85 6.42 -16.76
N TYR A 94 3.13 6.05 -16.62
CA TYR A 94 4.25 6.90 -17.07
C TYR A 94 4.75 6.56 -18.49
N GLY A 95 3.95 5.81 -19.24
CA GLY A 95 4.21 5.41 -20.62
C GLY A 95 4.49 3.93 -20.77
N GLY A 96 4.53 3.47 -22.03
CA GLY A 96 4.67 2.06 -22.37
C GLY A 96 3.37 1.26 -22.24
N LEU A 97 3.46 0.02 -22.67
CA LEU A 97 2.43 -1.01 -22.54
C LEU A 97 3.05 -2.20 -21.82
N GLN A 98 2.33 -2.83 -20.94
CA GLN A 98 2.73 -4.08 -20.30
C GLN A 98 1.80 -5.20 -20.73
N THR A 99 2.35 -6.37 -21.06
CA THR A 99 1.60 -7.53 -21.54
C THR A 99 1.17 -8.41 -20.37
N PHE A 100 -0.10 -8.80 -20.35
CA PHE A 100 -0.70 -9.63 -19.32
C PHE A 100 -1.33 -10.89 -19.90
N ASN A 101 -1.17 -11.99 -19.22
CA ASN A 101 -1.98 -13.18 -19.39
C ASN A 101 -3.34 -12.97 -18.71
N VAL A 102 -4.44 -13.35 -19.37
CA VAL A 102 -5.81 -13.10 -18.93
C VAL A 102 -6.56 -14.42 -18.74
N VAL A 103 -7.27 -14.54 -17.62
CA VAL A 103 -8.22 -15.63 -17.36
C VAL A 103 -9.55 -15.06 -16.88
N LYS A 104 -10.69 -15.67 -17.28
CA LYS A 104 -12.00 -15.28 -16.77
C LYS A 104 -12.11 -15.63 -15.30
N SER A 105 -12.66 -14.72 -14.50
CA SER A 105 -13.02 -14.95 -13.11
C SER A 105 -14.53 -15.10 -12.93
N ALA A 106 -14.95 -15.75 -11.85
CA ALA A 106 -16.36 -16.00 -11.54
C ALA A 106 -16.76 -15.21 -10.27
N LEU A 107 -16.80 -13.87 -10.36
CA LEU A 107 -17.22 -13.00 -9.27
C LEU A 107 -18.73 -13.10 -9.00
N MET A 108 -19.54 -13.23 -10.05
CA MET A 108 -20.98 -13.39 -9.94
C MET A 108 -21.35 -14.89 -9.91
N GLU A 109 -22.33 -15.26 -9.08
CA GLU A 109 -22.93 -16.59 -9.18
C GLU A 109 -23.58 -16.83 -10.54
N ALA A 110 -23.68 -18.10 -10.95
CA ALA A 110 -24.10 -18.48 -12.28
C ALA A 110 -25.46 -17.88 -12.72
N GLY A 111 -26.40 -17.76 -11.78
CA GLY A 111 -27.72 -17.15 -12.05
C GLY A 111 -27.60 -15.68 -12.46
N LEU A 112 -26.82 -14.88 -11.72
CA LEU A 112 -26.58 -13.49 -12.03
C LEU A 112 -25.78 -13.31 -13.32
N ALA A 113 -24.70 -14.11 -13.49
CA ALA A 113 -23.86 -14.06 -14.68
C ALA A 113 -24.60 -14.42 -15.97
N THR A 114 -25.59 -15.33 -15.90
CA THR A 114 -26.46 -15.70 -17.03
C THR A 114 -27.43 -14.57 -17.37
N LYS A 115 -27.95 -13.86 -16.35
CA LYS A 115 -28.91 -12.77 -16.51
C LYS A 115 -28.27 -11.50 -17.07
N TYR A 116 -26.98 -11.28 -16.72
CA TYR A 116 -26.19 -10.11 -17.15
C TYR A 116 -24.92 -10.54 -17.90
N PRO A 117 -25.06 -11.17 -19.08
CA PRO A 117 -23.93 -11.78 -19.80
C PRO A 117 -22.91 -10.77 -20.35
N GLN A 118 -23.27 -9.49 -20.42
CA GLN A 118 -22.41 -8.39 -20.86
C GLN A 118 -21.41 -7.97 -19.76
N ILE A 119 -21.67 -8.24 -18.48
CA ILE A 119 -20.77 -7.94 -17.38
C ILE A 119 -19.80 -9.10 -17.22
N LYS A 120 -18.50 -8.85 -17.36
CA LYS A 120 -17.45 -9.86 -17.29
C LYS A 120 -16.33 -9.43 -16.37
N THR A 121 -15.75 -10.37 -15.66
CA THR A 121 -14.59 -10.14 -14.80
C THR A 121 -13.45 -11.07 -15.17
N TYR A 122 -12.22 -10.58 -14.96
CA TYR A 122 -10.99 -11.30 -15.32
C TYR A 122 -9.93 -11.10 -14.24
N LYS A 123 -9.02 -12.07 -14.15
CA LYS A 123 -7.74 -11.95 -13.44
C LYS A 123 -6.61 -11.83 -14.46
N VAL A 124 -5.59 -11.06 -14.12
CA VAL A 124 -4.43 -10.85 -14.98
C VAL A 124 -3.13 -11.03 -14.19
N THR A 125 -2.10 -11.52 -14.92
CA THR A 125 -0.72 -11.64 -14.42
C THR A 125 0.21 -11.17 -15.52
N ALA A 126 1.14 -10.26 -15.22
CA ALA A 126 2.07 -9.76 -16.21
C ALA A 126 2.99 -10.89 -16.72
N VAL A 127 3.34 -10.83 -18.01
CA VAL A 127 4.16 -11.85 -18.65
C VAL A 127 5.61 -11.77 -18.21
N ASP A 128 6.13 -10.53 -18.12
CA ASP A 128 7.53 -10.27 -17.83
C ASP A 128 7.83 -10.18 -16.33
N ASP A 129 6.81 -9.88 -15.52
CA ASP A 129 6.92 -9.79 -14.06
C ASP A 129 5.68 -10.43 -13.39
N PRO A 130 5.69 -11.73 -13.10
CA PRO A 130 4.54 -12.43 -12.52
C PRO A 130 4.14 -11.98 -11.11
N ALA A 131 4.95 -11.18 -10.42
CA ALA A 131 4.54 -10.52 -9.18
C ALA A 131 3.52 -9.40 -9.41
N VAL A 132 3.45 -8.87 -10.65
CA VAL A 132 2.43 -7.89 -11.06
C VAL A 132 1.16 -8.63 -11.45
N THR A 133 0.14 -8.50 -10.63
CA THR A 133 -1.16 -9.15 -10.81
C THR A 133 -2.30 -8.13 -10.70
N GLY A 134 -3.49 -8.52 -11.10
CA GLY A 134 -4.64 -7.64 -10.99
C GLY A 134 -5.96 -8.23 -11.46
N VAL A 135 -6.96 -7.37 -11.52
CA VAL A 135 -8.30 -7.70 -12.01
C VAL A 135 -8.76 -6.69 -13.03
N LEU A 136 -9.57 -7.20 -13.98
CA LEU A 136 -10.25 -6.40 -14.98
C LEU A 136 -11.73 -6.68 -14.91
N ASP A 137 -12.55 -5.72 -15.34
CA ASP A 137 -13.95 -5.93 -15.66
C ASP A 137 -14.37 -5.15 -16.90
N THR A 138 -15.45 -5.63 -17.53
CA THR A 138 -16.09 -4.98 -18.67
C THR A 138 -17.58 -5.03 -18.50
N GLY A 139 -18.27 -3.96 -18.93
CA GLY A 139 -19.73 -3.91 -18.91
C GLY A 139 -20.26 -2.63 -19.54
N SER A 140 -21.49 -2.26 -19.17
CA SER A 140 -22.15 -1.07 -19.69
C SER A 140 -21.46 0.25 -19.33
N ASN A 141 -20.66 0.27 -18.25
CA ASN A 141 -19.90 1.44 -17.78
C ASN A 141 -18.50 1.54 -18.41
N GLY A 142 -18.10 0.56 -19.24
CA GLY A 142 -16.80 0.52 -19.90
C GLY A 142 -15.89 -0.60 -19.39
N PHE A 143 -14.60 -0.37 -19.52
CA PHE A 143 -13.54 -1.22 -19.04
C PHE A 143 -12.91 -0.62 -17.77
N HIS A 144 -12.58 -1.45 -16.81
CA HIS A 144 -11.86 -1.05 -15.61
C HIS A 144 -10.73 -2.05 -15.34
N ALA A 145 -9.63 -1.53 -14.82
CA ALA A 145 -8.50 -2.34 -14.37
C ALA A 145 -8.00 -1.87 -13.00
N TYR A 146 -7.58 -2.81 -12.19
CA TYR A 146 -6.77 -2.61 -11.01
C TYR A 146 -5.57 -3.54 -11.08
N LEU A 147 -4.36 -3.00 -11.03
CA LEU A 147 -3.11 -3.76 -11.08
C LEU A 147 -2.29 -3.44 -9.83
N SER A 148 -1.82 -4.47 -9.14
CA SER A 148 -0.87 -4.35 -8.03
C SER A 148 0.55 -4.49 -8.58
N THR A 149 1.37 -3.45 -8.41
CA THR A 149 2.75 -3.40 -8.93
C THR A 149 3.74 -2.99 -7.84
N ALA A 150 5.01 -3.26 -8.03
CA ALA A 150 6.08 -2.84 -7.11
C ALA A 150 6.20 -1.31 -6.98
N GLN A 151 5.77 -0.54 -7.99
CA GLN A 151 5.78 0.92 -7.98
C GLN A 151 4.52 1.51 -7.33
N GLY A 152 3.53 0.68 -7.00
CA GLY A 152 2.24 1.05 -6.44
C GLY A 152 1.08 0.54 -7.28
N ASP A 153 -0.13 0.73 -6.78
CA ASP A 153 -1.35 0.31 -7.46
C ASP A 153 -1.64 1.18 -8.68
N VAL A 154 -1.98 0.54 -9.79
CA VAL A 154 -2.35 1.19 -11.06
C VAL A 154 -3.83 0.98 -11.35
N PHE A 155 -4.49 2.03 -11.74
CA PHE A 155 -5.89 2.01 -12.17
C PHE A 155 -6.01 2.44 -13.62
N ILE A 156 -6.94 1.79 -14.35
CA ILE A 156 -7.36 2.22 -15.67
C ILE A 156 -8.88 2.33 -15.63
N ASP A 157 -9.38 3.56 -15.73
CA ASP A 157 -10.78 3.87 -15.59
C ASP A 157 -11.27 4.77 -16.73
N PRO A 158 -12.54 4.66 -17.17
CA PRO A 158 -13.07 5.48 -18.25
C PRO A 158 -13.10 6.96 -17.85
N VAL A 159 -12.74 7.85 -18.78
CA VAL A 159 -12.87 9.31 -18.60
C VAL A 159 -14.34 9.70 -18.42
N SER A 160 -15.24 8.99 -19.07
CA SER A 160 -16.68 9.13 -18.96
C SER A 160 -17.37 7.80 -19.24
N SER A 161 -18.31 7.42 -18.41
CA SER A 161 -19.14 6.22 -18.63
C SER A 161 -20.00 6.27 -19.91
N SER A 162 -20.16 7.44 -20.53
CA SER A 162 -21.00 7.61 -21.72
C SER A 162 -20.28 7.32 -23.04
N THR A 163 -18.95 7.47 -23.11
CA THR A 163 -18.21 7.33 -24.38
C THR A 163 -17.43 6.03 -24.52
N GLN A 164 -16.99 5.43 -23.41
CA GLN A 164 -16.21 4.16 -23.34
C GLN A 164 -15.03 4.08 -24.33
N GLN A 165 -14.53 5.24 -24.78
CA GLN A 165 -13.45 5.31 -25.77
C GLN A 165 -12.15 5.82 -25.19
N GLU A 166 -12.23 6.58 -24.11
CA GLU A 166 -11.07 7.20 -23.49
C GLU A 166 -10.97 6.82 -22.01
N TYR A 167 -9.74 6.60 -21.58
CA TYR A 167 -9.41 6.11 -20.26
C TYR A 167 -8.27 6.90 -19.66
N TYR A 168 -8.25 7.00 -18.32
CA TYR A 168 -7.09 7.41 -17.57
C TYR A 168 -6.37 6.18 -17.06
N SER A 169 -5.04 6.12 -17.26
CA SER A 169 -4.14 5.21 -16.55
C SER A 169 -3.33 6.01 -15.54
N TYR A 170 -3.37 5.63 -14.27
CA TYR A 170 -2.78 6.41 -13.18
C TYR A 170 -2.36 5.53 -12.01
N TYR A 171 -1.33 6.01 -11.27
CA TYR A 171 -0.98 5.40 -9.99
C TYR A 171 -1.88 5.94 -8.88
N LYS A 172 -2.17 5.12 -7.88
CA LYS A 172 -2.92 5.53 -6.69
C LYS A 172 -2.28 6.73 -5.98
N HIS A 173 -0.96 6.76 -5.86
CA HIS A 173 -0.25 7.87 -5.22
C HIS A 173 -0.31 9.20 -5.97
N ASP A 174 -0.68 9.20 -7.25
CA ASP A 174 -0.95 10.40 -8.04
C ASP A 174 -2.37 10.91 -7.85
N TYR A 175 -3.23 10.19 -7.12
CA TYR A 175 -4.58 10.65 -6.82
C TYR A 175 -4.52 11.86 -5.87
N PRO A 176 -5.04 13.03 -6.23
CA PRO A 176 -4.89 14.22 -5.42
C PRO A 176 -5.58 14.00 -4.06
N GLY A 177 -4.79 13.98 -3.01
CA GLY A 177 -5.31 14.06 -1.66
C GLY A 177 -6.14 15.32 -1.52
N THR A 178 -7.35 15.23 -0.98
CA THR A 178 -8.17 16.40 -0.65
C THR A 178 -7.71 17.02 0.66
N ALA A 179 -7.70 18.34 0.76
CA ALA A 179 -7.26 19.06 1.96
C ALA A 179 -8.17 18.80 3.20
N ALA A 180 -9.36 18.25 3.01
CA ALA A 180 -10.27 17.85 4.08
C ALA A 180 -11.16 16.70 3.58
N ARG A 181 -10.98 15.51 4.14
CA ARG A 181 -11.94 14.43 4.02
C ARG A 181 -12.95 14.56 5.14
N GLN A 182 -14.21 14.67 4.81
CA GLN A 182 -15.30 14.50 5.77
C GLN A 182 -15.86 13.09 5.59
N PHE A 183 -15.32 12.15 6.30
CA PHE A 183 -15.82 10.80 6.39
C PHE A 183 -15.85 10.42 7.86
N ALA A 184 -16.97 9.91 8.33
CA ALA A 184 -17.09 9.30 9.64
C ALA A 184 -17.35 7.81 9.43
N CYS A 185 -16.48 6.98 9.96
CA CYS A 185 -16.75 5.55 10.10
C CYS A 185 -17.06 5.29 11.57
N GLY A 186 -18.03 4.41 11.82
CA GLY A 186 -18.38 3.92 13.14
C GLY A 186 -18.31 2.39 13.17
N VAL A 187 -17.97 1.83 14.34
CA VAL A 187 -18.05 0.39 14.58
C VAL A 187 -19.12 0.16 15.63
N LYS A 188 -20.17 -0.60 15.26
CA LYS A 188 -21.14 -1.09 16.22
C LYS A 188 -20.61 -2.40 16.81
N THR A 189 -20.44 -2.47 18.12
CA THR A 189 -20.05 -3.73 18.77
C THR A 189 -21.31 -4.44 19.27
N PRO A 190 -21.41 -5.77 19.11
CA PRO A 190 -22.51 -6.53 19.69
C PRO A 190 -22.61 -6.31 21.20
N ALA A 191 -23.81 -6.33 21.76
CA ALA A 191 -23.99 -6.25 23.23
C ALA A 191 -23.19 -7.37 23.91
N ALA A 192 -22.59 -7.10 25.06
CA ALA A 192 -21.68 -8.02 25.77
C ALA A 192 -22.27 -9.41 26.06
N THR A 193 -23.60 -9.53 26.07
CA THR A 193 -24.31 -10.79 26.21
C THR A 193 -24.46 -11.60 24.92
N GLU A 194 -24.20 -10.99 23.76
CA GLU A 194 -24.38 -11.59 22.43
C GLU A 194 -23.06 -11.75 21.68
N SER A 195 -21.95 -11.26 22.28
CA SER A 195 -20.64 -11.19 21.58
C SER A 195 -19.76 -12.39 21.93
N PRO A 196 -19.53 -13.31 20.98
CA PRO A 196 -18.43 -14.26 21.06
C PRO A 196 -17.05 -13.58 20.95
N LEU A 197 -17.02 -12.28 20.60
CA LEU A 197 -15.79 -11.50 20.35
C LEU A 197 -15.06 -11.07 21.63
N ALA A 198 -15.72 -11.08 22.81
CA ALA A 198 -15.07 -10.68 24.08
C ALA A 198 -13.87 -11.58 24.45
N GLU A 199 -13.89 -12.85 24.06
CA GLU A 199 -12.78 -13.79 24.25
C GLU A 199 -11.61 -13.53 23.28
N PHE A 200 -11.86 -12.87 22.16
CA PHE A 200 -10.88 -12.65 21.10
C PHE A 200 -9.94 -11.46 21.36
N GLN A 201 -10.34 -10.51 22.20
CA GLN A 201 -9.60 -9.25 22.42
C GLN A 201 -8.38 -9.36 23.34
N THR A 202 -8.18 -10.47 24.04
CA THR A 202 -7.16 -10.59 25.10
C THR A 202 -5.98 -11.52 24.78
N GLN A 203 -5.97 -12.19 23.66
CA GLN A 203 -4.86 -13.08 23.30
C GLN A 203 -3.78 -12.34 22.52
N ALA A 204 -2.51 -12.51 22.94
CA ALA A 204 -1.35 -12.01 22.20
C ALA A 204 -1.42 -12.46 20.73
N PHE A 205 -1.15 -11.53 19.81
CA PHE A 205 -1.05 -11.79 18.38
C PHE A 205 0.18 -12.67 18.11
N LYS A 206 0.04 -13.98 18.25
CA LYS A 206 1.05 -14.92 17.75
C LYS A 206 0.87 -15.06 16.24
N ALA A 207 1.99 -15.26 15.54
CA ALA A 207 1.94 -15.63 14.12
C ALA A 207 0.97 -16.80 13.96
N LEU A 208 -0.01 -16.65 13.07
CA LEU A 208 -0.95 -17.71 12.77
C LEU A 208 -0.23 -18.77 11.96
N ALA A 209 -0.58 -20.02 12.22
CA ALA A 209 -0.21 -21.08 11.33
C ALA A 209 -0.69 -20.72 9.90
N ARG A 210 0.15 -21.09 8.92
CA ARG A 210 -0.13 -21.14 7.49
C ARG A 210 -1.61 -21.14 7.14
N THR A 211 -2.09 -20.25 6.28
CA THR A 211 -3.43 -20.44 5.70
C THR A 211 -3.47 -21.84 5.07
N SER A 212 -4.57 -22.56 5.28
CA SER A 212 -4.71 -23.90 4.68
C SER A 212 -4.73 -23.79 3.15
N ASP A 213 -4.47 -24.90 2.43
CA ASP A 213 -4.55 -25.00 0.97
C ASP A 213 -5.98 -24.79 0.43
N THR A 214 -6.81 -24.09 1.19
CA THR A 214 -8.19 -23.76 0.86
C THR A 214 -8.46 -22.28 1.02
N LYS A 215 -9.16 -21.71 0.04
CA LYS A 215 -9.74 -20.37 0.15
C LYS A 215 -11.14 -20.46 0.75
N ILE A 216 -11.48 -19.48 1.58
CA ILE A 216 -12.85 -19.29 2.05
C ILE A 216 -13.61 -18.52 0.97
N THR A 217 -14.87 -18.89 0.72
CA THR A 217 -15.77 -18.15 -0.16
C THR A 217 -16.97 -17.66 0.65
N TYR A 218 -17.33 -16.38 0.45
CA TYR A 218 -18.55 -15.81 1.00
C TYR A 218 -19.46 -15.34 -0.13
N SER A 219 -20.73 -15.74 -0.06
CA SER A 219 -21.79 -15.20 -0.89
C SER A 219 -22.22 -13.85 -0.34
N ILE A 220 -21.87 -12.76 -1.05
CA ILE A 220 -22.16 -11.40 -0.64
C ILE A 220 -23.41 -10.86 -1.34
N ALA A 221 -24.33 -10.30 -0.58
CA ALA A 221 -25.52 -9.57 -1.02
C ALA A 221 -25.26 -8.08 -0.90
N VAL A 222 -25.14 -7.37 -2.02
CA VAL A 222 -24.88 -5.93 -2.05
C VAL A 222 -26.14 -5.17 -2.46
N ALA A 223 -26.81 -4.58 -1.48
CA ALA A 223 -27.98 -3.74 -1.70
C ALA A 223 -27.59 -2.28 -2.03
N THR A 224 -28.50 -1.52 -2.56
CA THR A 224 -28.31 -0.09 -2.80
C THR A 224 -29.51 0.72 -2.35
N THR A 225 -29.29 1.94 -1.83
CA THR A 225 -30.37 2.93 -1.78
C THR A 225 -30.69 3.44 -3.19
N GLY A 226 -31.85 4.06 -3.36
CA GLY A 226 -32.24 4.67 -4.63
C GLY A 226 -31.32 5.80 -5.02
N GLU A 227 -30.82 6.58 -4.06
CA GLU A 227 -29.84 7.67 -4.27
C GLU A 227 -28.53 7.15 -4.85
N TYR A 228 -28.01 6.04 -4.30
CA TYR A 228 -26.81 5.40 -4.85
C TYR A 228 -27.02 5.00 -6.32
N ALA A 229 -28.12 4.29 -6.60
CA ALA A 229 -28.42 3.86 -7.97
C ALA A 229 -28.61 5.02 -8.94
N GLN A 230 -29.17 6.15 -8.50
CA GLN A 230 -29.23 7.37 -9.29
C GLN A 230 -27.84 7.96 -9.54
N ALA A 231 -27.00 8.03 -8.52
CA ALA A 231 -25.68 8.64 -8.61
C ALA A 231 -24.72 7.84 -9.52
N VAL A 232 -24.75 6.50 -9.48
CA VAL A 232 -23.76 5.66 -10.19
C VAL A 232 -24.31 5.07 -11.48
N GLY A 233 -25.61 4.72 -11.52
CA GLY A 233 -26.25 4.01 -12.62
C GLY A 233 -27.35 4.78 -13.35
N ALA A 234 -27.57 6.07 -13.02
CA ALA A 234 -28.68 6.87 -13.53
C ALA A 234 -30.06 6.18 -13.36
N GLY A 235 -30.26 5.48 -12.23
CA GLY A 235 -31.46 4.73 -11.92
C GLY A 235 -31.68 3.46 -12.76
N ASN A 236 -30.63 2.93 -13.38
CA ASN A 236 -30.68 1.71 -14.17
C ASN A 236 -30.02 0.55 -13.42
N VAL A 237 -30.74 -0.55 -13.23
CA VAL A 237 -30.26 -1.75 -12.49
C VAL A 237 -28.96 -2.31 -13.11
N THR A 238 -28.89 -2.42 -14.44
CA THR A 238 -27.70 -2.98 -15.11
C THR A 238 -26.45 -2.14 -14.90
N ASN A 239 -26.59 -0.80 -15.03
CA ASN A 239 -25.47 0.11 -14.82
C ASN A 239 -25.03 0.13 -13.36
N THR A 240 -25.99 0.12 -12.42
CA THR A 240 -25.71 0.05 -10.98
C THR A 240 -25.03 -1.27 -10.61
N LEU A 241 -25.52 -2.41 -11.15
CA LEU A 241 -24.88 -3.70 -10.96
C LEU A 241 -23.45 -3.72 -11.50
N ASN A 242 -23.20 -3.09 -12.65
CA ASN A 242 -21.84 -3.00 -13.19
C ASN A 242 -20.90 -2.27 -12.24
N GLU A 243 -21.32 -1.16 -11.64
CA GLU A 243 -20.55 -0.42 -10.64
C GLU A 243 -20.27 -1.26 -9.38
N ILE A 244 -21.29 -2.00 -8.90
CA ILE A 244 -21.12 -2.97 -7.80
C ILE A 244 -20.08 -4.04 -8.18
N VAL A 245 -20.16 -4.58 -9.40
CA VAL A 245 -19.19 -5.58 -9.89
C VAL A 245 -17.77 -5.01 -9.92
N THR A 246 -17.56 -3.80 -10.40
CA THR A 246 -16.24 -3.15 -10.39
C THR A 246 -15.70 -3.01 -8.97
N ALA A 247 -16.51 -2.52 -8.03
CA ALA A 247 -16.12 -2.38 -6.62
C ALA A 247 -15.75 -3.73 -5.99
N ILE A 248 -16.67 -4.71 -6.07
CA ILE A 248 -16.46 -6.02 -5.43
C ILE A 248 -15.34 -6.83 -6.12
N ASN A 249 -15.11 -6.65 -7.42
CA ASN A 249 -13.99 -7.29 -8.13
C ASN A 249 -12.63 -6.82 -7.57
N ARG A 250 -12.46 -5.52 -7.37
CA ARG A 250 -11.26 -4.93 -6.75
C ARG A 250 -11.09 -5.35 -5.30
N ILE A 251 -12.15 -5.30 -4.51
CA ILE A 251 -12.16 -5.70 -3.10
C ILE A 251 -11.85 -7.20 -2.96
N SER A 252 -12.52 -8.04 -3.74
CA SER A 252 -12.31 -9.49 -3.70
C SER A 252 -10.88 -9.89 -4.08
N PHE A 253 -10.25 -9.17 -5.03
CA PHE A 253 -8.85 -9.38 -5.37
C PHE A 253 -7.91 -9.15 -4.18
N ILE A 254 -8.09 -8.05 -3.45
CA ILE A 254 -7.29 -7.72 -2.25
C ILE A 254 -7.54 -8.74 -1.15
N PHE A 255 -8.80 -9.11 -0.90
CA PHE A 255 -9.17 -10.09 0.13
C PHE A 255 -8.65 -11.49 -0.21
N GLU A 256 -8.63 -11.85 -1.48
CA GLU A 256 -8.05 -13.13 -1.91
C GLU A 256 -6.53 -13.14 -1.71
N ARG A 257 -5.84 -12.05 -2.08
CA ARG A 257 -4.39 -11.91 -1.95
C ARG A 257 -3.93 -11.92 -0.49
N ASP A 258 -4.61 -11.17 0.39
CA ASP A 258 -4.14 -10.94 1.77
C ASP A 258 -4.73 -11.95 2.78
N LEU A 259 -5.92 -12.50 2.52
CA LEU A 259 -6.72 -13.23 3.51
C LEU A 259 -7.10 -14.65 3.05
N ALA A 260 -6.83 -15.01 1.80
CA ALA A 260 -7.39 -16.21 1.17
C ALA A 260 -8.95 -16.25 1.24
N ILE A 261 -9.59 -15.09 1.07
CA ILE A 261 -11.04 -14.92 1.07
C ILE A 261 -11.51 -14.45 -0.30
N GLN A 262 -12.45 -15.17 -0.91
CA GLN A 262 -13.11 -14.76 -2.14
C GLN A 262 -14.54 -14.31 -1.83
N LEU A 263 -14.89 -13.10 -2.26
CA LEU A 263 -16.26 -12.61 -2.25
C LEU A 263 -16.94 -12.96 -3.57
N LYS A 264 -18.21 -13.38 -3.52
CA LYS A 264 -18.98 -13.77 -4.69
C LYS A 264 -20.38 -13.19 -4.62
N LEU A 265 -20.76 -12.38 -5.60
CA LEU A 265 -22.10 -11.79 -5.67
C LEU A 265 -23.16 -12.88 -5.88
N ILE A 266 -24.20 -12.85 -5.05
CA ILE A 266 -25.30 -13.83 -5.07
C ILE A 266 -26.09 -13.80 -6.39
N ALA A 267 -26.74 -14.91 -6.73
CA ALA A 267 -27.48 -15.09 -7.98
C ALA A 267 -28.62 -14.07 -8.18
N ASN A 268 -29.19 -13.57 -7.11
CA ASN A 268 -30.35 -12.66 -7.11
C ASN A 268 -30.00 -11.24 -6.65
N ASN A 269 -28.74 -10.83 -6.78
CA ASN A 269 -28.30 -9.51 -6.29
C ASN A 269 -29.06 -8.34 -6.97
N ASP A 270 -29.54 -8.54 -8.17
CA ASP A 270 -30.33 -7.53 -8.90
C ASP A 270 -31.70 -7.23 -8.25
N GLN A 271 -32.20 -8.09 -7.38
CA GLN A 271 -33.49 -7.88 -6.68
C GLN A 271 -33.40 -6.89 -5.50
N ILE A 272 -32.18 -6.58 -5.07
CA ILE A 272 -31.89 -5.65 -3.96
C ILE A 272 -31.20 -4.36 -4.43
N ILE A 273 -31.18 -4.13 -5.75
CA ILE A 273 -30.75 -2.86 -6.35
C ILE A 273 -32.00 -1.98 -6.49
N PHE A 274 -32.18 -1.07 -5.53
CA PHE A 274 -33.31 -0.12 -5.57
C PHE A 274 -32.89 1.12 -6.38
N THR A 275 -33.74 1.54 -7.30
CA THR A 275 -33.39 2.60 -8.26
C THR A 275 -34.15 3.90 -8.09
N ASN A 276 -35.13 3.92 -7.18
CA ASN A 276 -35.97 5.08 -6.92
C ASN A 276 -35.96 5.46 -5.42
N PRO A 277 -35.37 6.62 -5.07
CA PRO A 277 -35.29 7.09 -3.68
C PRO A 277 -36.64 7.29 -2.96
N LEU A 278 -37.72 7.44 -3.74
CA LEU A 278 -39.04 7.65 -3.16
C LEU A 278 -39.79 6.36 -2.80
N THR A 279 -39.26 5.22 -3.24
CA THR A 279 -39.94 3.93 -3.10
C THR A 279 -39.03 2.79 -2.66
N ASP A 280 -37.75 3.08 -2.44
CA ASP A 280 -36.86 2.11 -1.83
C ASP A 280 -37.27 1.82 -0.36
N PRO A 281 -36.81 0.75 0.22
CA PRO A 281 -37.22 0.37 1.57
C PRO A 281 -36.47 1.09 2.70
N TYR A 282 -35.57 2.02 2.38
CA TYR A 282 -34.72 2.73 3.34
C TYR A 282 -35.34 4.09 3.68
N THR A 283 -35.49 4.39 4.98
CA THR A 283 -36.23 5.58 5.39
C THR A 283 -35.38 6.83 5.55
N ASP A 284 -34.12 6.66 5.94
CA ASP A 284 -33.17 7.75 6.08
C ASP A 284 -31.74 7.28 5.73
N PRO A 285 -31.28 7.47 4.50
CA PRO A 285 -29.95 7.06 4.07
C PRO A 285 -28.82 7.88 4.74
N THR A 286 -29.12 8.94 5.50
CA THR A 286 -28.14 9.74 6.24
C THR A 286 -27.85 9.19 7.63
N ASP A 287 -28.75 8.38 8.19
CA ASP A 287 -28.57 7.68 9.46
C ASP A 287 -27.99 6.27 9.23
N ALA A 288 -26.67 6.14 9.35
CA ALA A 288 -25.98 4.87 9.18
C ALA A 288 -26.48 3.75 10.13
N SER A 289 -26.87 4.11 11.36
CA SER A 289 -27.34 3.12 12.35
C SER A 289 -28.70 2.55 11.98
N LEU A 290 -29.61 3.41 11.50
CA LEU A 290 -30.90 2.99 11.00
C LEU A 290 -30.74 2.15 9.72
N LEU A 291 -29.88 2.60 8.83
CA LEU A 291 -29.68 1.96 7.53
C LEU A 291 -29.18 0.52 7.62
N ILE A 292 -28.25 0.20 8.55
CA ILE A 292 -27.79 -1.18 8.73
C ILE A 292 -28.87 -2.10 9.34
N ASP A 293 -29.70 -1.57 10.24
CA ASP A 293 -30.81 -2.34 10.85
C ASP A 293 -31.92 -2.59 9.81
N GLU A 294 -32.26 -1.59 8.99
CA GLU A 294 -33.20 -1.73 7.87
C GLU A 294 -32.66 -2.70 6.79
N ASN A 295 -31.36 -2.63 6.48
CA ASN A 295 -30.74 -3.52 5.50
C ASN A 295 -30.86 -4.99 5.93
N GLN A 296 -30.65 -5.31 7.19
CA GLN A 296 -30.86 -6.68 7.71
C GLN A 296 -32.31 -7.15 7.45
N ALA A 297 -33.30 -6.33 7.78
CA ALA A 297 -34.71 -6.67 7.58
C ALA A 297 -35.07 -6.80 6.07
N VAL A 298 -34.53 -5.91 5.25
CA VAL A 298 -34.76 -5.90 3.80
C VAL A 298 -34.20 -7.14 3.14
N LEU A 299 -32.96 -7.52 3.45
CA LEU A 299 -32.31 -8.69 2.86
C LEU A 299 -33.00 -9.99 3.32
N ASP A 300 -33.37 -10.10 4.59
CA ASP A 300 -34.10 -11.25 5.09
C ASP A 300 -35.47 -11.40 4.42
N LEU A 301 -36.18 -10.31 4.17
CA LEU A 301 -37.47 -10.31 3.49
C LEU A 301 -37.35 -10.65 2.00
N ARG A 302 -36.36 -10.06 1.29
CA ARG A 302 -36.22 -10.17 -0.18
C ARG A 302 -35.54 -11.44 -0.62
N LEU A 303 -34.52 -11.86 0.10
CA LEU A 303 -33.64 -12.97 -0.26
C LEU A 303 -33.87 -14.19 0.64
N GLY A 304 -34.20 -13.99 1.89
CA GLY A 304 -34.16 -14.99 2.94
C GLY A 304 -32.77 -15.18 3.53
N ASN A 305 -32.70 -15.27 4.86
CA ASN A 305 -31.43 -15.30 5.62
C ASN A 305 -30.47 -16.43 5.17
N ALA A 306 -30.93 -17.55 4.67
CA ALA A 306 -30.08 -18.67 4.25
C ALA A 306 -29.38 -18.47 2.90
N ASN A 307 -29.66 -17.40 2.15
CA ASN A 307 -29.20 -17.23 0.77
C ASN A 307 -28.05 -16.22 0.59
N TYR A 308 -27.46 -15.79 1.68
CA TYR A 308 -26.25 -14.95 1.67
C TYR A 308 -25.45 -15.13 2.98
N ASP A 309 -24.18 -14.83 2.95
CA ASP A 309 -23.25 -14.98 4.06
C ASP A 309 -22.89 -13.61 4.66
N ILE A 310 -22.85 -12.58 3.82
CA ILE A 310 -22.58 -11.18 4.14
C ILE A 310 -23.58 -10.32 3.38
N GLY A 311 -24.26 -9.41 4.06
CA GLY A 311 -25.08 -8.37 3.45
C GLY A 311 -24.47 -7.00 3.67
N HIS A 312 -24.52 -6.15 2.63
CA HIS A 312 -23.96 -4.81 2.68
C HIS A 312 -24.84 -3.84 1.88
N VAL A 313 -25.05 -2.62 2.35
CA VAL A 313 -25.80 -1.61 1.59
C VAL A 313 -24.90 -0.43 1.19
N LEU A 314 -25.03 0.01 -0.08
CA LEU A 314 -24.34 1.16 -0.62
C LEU A 314 -25.28 2.37 -0.68
N SER A 315 -24.78 3.53 -0.21
CA SER A 315 -25.52 4.78 -0.08
C SER A 315 -24.69 5.96 -0.61
N THR A 316 -25.32 7.14 -0.70
CA THR A 316 -24.63 8.41 -1.02
C THR A 316 -24.25 9.21 0.22
N GLU A 317 -24.70 8.81 1.42
CA GLU A 317 -24.47 9.53 2.67
C GLU A 317 -24.29 8.55 3.82
N GLY A 318 -24.16 9.05 5.05
CA GLY A 318 -24.05 8.25 6.27
C GLY A 318 -22.62 7.78 6.60
N GLY A 319 -21.64 7.98 5.72
CA GLY A 319 -20.27 7.50 5.95
C GLY A 319 -20.17 5.98 5.92
N GLY A 320 -19.33 5.38 6.77
CA GLY A 320 -19.23 3.92 6.96
C GLY A 320 -19.75 3.49 8.32
N LEU A 321 -20.43 2.35 8.38
CA LEU A 321 -20.80 1.70 9.63
C LEU A 321 -20.97 0.20 9.42
N ALA A 322 -20.33 -0.60 10.26
CA ALA A 322 -20.57 -2.02 10.29
C ALA A 322 -20.67 -2.59 11.71
N LEU A 323 -21.43 -3.67 11.84
CA LEU A 323 -21.38 -4.48 13.04
C LEU A 323 -20.14 -5.37 13.00
N LEU A 324 -19.28 -5.24 14.00
CA LEU A 324 -18.03 -5.99 14.08
C LEU A 324 -18.29 -7.50 14.17
N GLY A 325 -17.71 -8.26 13.23
CA GLY A 325 -17.85 -9.72 13.18
C GLY A 325 -19.29 -10.14 12.91
N SER A 326 -19.94 -9.52 11.93
CA SER A 326 -21.33 -9.86 11.56
C SER A 326 -21.45 -10.95 10.48
N ALA A 327 -20.41 -11.18 9.66
CA ALA A 327 -20.44 -12.23 8.64
C ALA A 327 -20.84 -13.59 9.23
N CYS A 328 -21.76 -14.30 8.60
CA CYS A 328 -22.35 -15.56 9.07
C CYS A 328 -23.12 -15.48 10.40
N PHE A 329 -23.30 -14.31 10.97
CA PHE A 329 -24.05 -14.15 12.22
C PHE A 329 -25.53 -13.94 11.89
N ASP A 330 -26.33 -14.99 12.01
CA ASP A 330 -27.75 -14.96 11.68
C ASP A 330 -28.51 -13.85 12.39
N GLY A 331 -29.29 -13.07 11.61
CA GLY A 331 -30.02 -11.90 12.08
C GLY A 331 -29.17 -10.61 12.14
N TYR A 332 -27.86 -10.68 11.86
CA TYR A 332 -26.94 -9.54 11.93
C TYR A 332 -25.99 -9.44 10.72
N LYS A 333 -25.94 -10.46 9.87
CA LYS A 333 -24.95 -10.56 8.78
C LYS A 333 -25.12 -9.57 7.64
N ALA A 334 -26.22 -8.80 7.64
CA ALA A 334 -26.45 -7.70 6.71
C ALA A 334 -26.27 -6.31 7.37
N GLN A 335 -25.73 -6.25 8.60
CA GLN A 335 -25.46 -4.99 9.29
C GLN A 335 -24.11 -4.40 8.86
N GLY A 336 -24.05 -3.91 7.63
CA GLY A 336 -22.92 -3.16 7.08
C GLY A 336 -23.40 -2.21 6.00
N GLN A 337 -22.88 -0.96 6.03
CA GLN A 337 -23.18 0.05 5.04
C GLN A 337 -21.96 0.88 4.69
N SER A 338 -21.92 1.41 3.47
CA SER A 338 -20.95 2.38 2.99
C SER A 338 -21.64 3.46 2.18
N GLY A 339 -21.44 4.71 2.59
CA GLY A 339 -22.02 5.88 1.93
C GLY A 339 -20.99 6.98 1.68
N HIS A 340 -21.11 7.65 0.52
CA HIS A 340 -20.25 8.77 0.15
C HIS A 340 -20.95 9.65 -0.89
N PRO A 341 -20.87 11.00 -0.83
CA PRO A 341 -21.50 11.87 -1.82
C PRO A 341 -21.04 11.64 -3.26
N ASN A 342 -19.85 11.11 -3.47
CA ASN A 342 -19.36 10.60 -4.75
C ASN A 342 -18.96 9.13 -4.61
N PRO A 343 -19.92 8.17 -4.66
CA PRO A 343 -19.69 6.78 -4.29
C PRO A 343 -19.09 5.97 -5.46
N LYS A 344 -17.98 6.46 -6.03
CA LYS A 344 -17.26 5.86 -7.16
C LYS A 344 -15.75 5.91 -6.96
N GLY A 345 -15.06 4.95 -7.60
CA GLY A 345 -13.60 4.86 -7.61
C GLY A 345 -13.02 4.38 -6.28
N ASP A 346 -11.71 4.21 -6.26
CA ASP A 346 -11.03 3.58 -5.14
C ASP A 346 -11.11 4.31 -3.80
N PRO A 347 -11.20 5.65 -3.73
CA PRO A 347 -11.47 6.33 -2.46
C PRO A 347 -12.78 5.89 -1.81
N PHE A 348 -13.74 5.36 -2.59
CA PHE A 348 -14.95 4.76 -2.06
C PHE A 348 -14.81 3.25 -1.89
N TYR A 349 -14.33 2.53 -2.93
CA TYR A 349 -14.28 1.07 -2.90
C TYR A 349 -13.34 0.52 -1.83
N ILE A 350 -12.14 1.12 -1.70
CA ILE A 350 -11.09 0.61 -0.82
C ILE A 350 -11.15 1.26 0.55
N ASP A 351 -11.20 2.61 0.61
CA ASP A 351 -11.13 3.32 1.88
C ASP A 351 -12.42 3.18 2.70
N ILE A 352 -13.56 2.85 2.06
CA ILE A 352 -14.85 2.73 2.73
C ILE A 352 -15.41 1.31 2.63
N VAL A 353 -15.74 0.83 1.42
CA VAL A 353 -16.45 -0.46 1.28
C VAL A 353 -15.59 -1.64 1.77
N ALA A 354 -14.30 -1.71 1.37
CA ALA A 354 -13.41 -2.77 1.85
C ALA A 354 -13.17 -2.67 3.36
N HIS A 355 -13.09 -1.46 3.91
CA HIS A 355 -12.95 -1.19 5.35
C HIS A 355 -14.16 -1.72 6.12
N GLU A 356 -15.38 -1.37 5.71
CA GLU A 356 -16.61 -1.81 6.41
C GLU A 356 -16.83 -3.32 6.30
N ILE A 357 -16.52 -3.93 5.13
CA ILE A 357 -16.54 -5.40 5.00
C ILE A 357 -15.46 -6.03 5.88
N GLY A 358 -14.30 -5.37 6.05
CA GLY A 358 -13.27 -5.79 7.01
C GLY A 358 -13.79 -5.86 8.44
N HIS A 359 -14.60 -4.89 8.88
CA HIS A 359 -15.31 -4.94 10.18
C HIS A 359 -16.30 -6.08 10.25
N GLN A 360 -17.09 -6.32 9.21
CA GLN A 360 -18.00 -7.46 9.15
C GLN A 360 -17.26 -8.80 9.26
N LEU A 361 -16.00 -8.86 8.82
CA LEU A 361 -15.10 -10.01 8.96
C LEU A 361 -14.27 -10.00 10.26
N GLY A 362 -14.53 -9.09 11.19
CA GLY A 362 -13.98 -9.11 12.55
C GLY A 362 -12.72 -8.25 12.77
N ALA A 363 -12.28 -7.46 11.82
CA ALA A 363 -11.15 -6.56 12.00
C ALA A 363 -11.52 -5.29 12.77
N ASN A 364 -10.65 -4.86 13.68
CA ASN A 364 -10.71 -3.58 14.36
C ASN A 364 -9.91 -2.51 13.59
N HIS A 365 -10.08 -1.24 14.02
CA HIS A 365 -9.23 -0.15 13.51
C HIS A 365 -7.76 -0.35 13.90
N SER A 366 -6.85 -0.12 12.95
CA SER A 366 -5.40 -0.34 13.11
C SER A 366 -4.60 0.91 13.48
N PHE A 367 -5.20 2.10 13.44
CA PHE A 367 -4.54 3.38 13.65
C PHE A 367 -4.31 3.74 15.13
N ASN A 368 -3.29 4.57 15.41
CA ASN A 368 -2.91 4.98 16.77
C ASN A 368 -3.29 6.43 17.12
N GLY A 369 -3.71 7.24 16.15
CA GLY A 369 -4.08 8.65 16.33
C GLY A 369 -5.36 8.83 17.16
N THR A 370 -5.53 10.05 17.70
CA THR A 370 -6.66 10.41 18.60
C THR A 370 -7.34 11.71 18.24
N THR A 371 -6.98 12.36 17.13
CA THR A 371 -7.53 13.66 16.74
C THR A 371 -8.56 13.55 15.61
N GLU A 372 -9.47 14.50 15.53
CA GLU A 372 -10.57 14.57 14.56
C GLU A 372 -11.40 13.26 14.49
N SER A 373 -11.57 12.66 13.31
CA SER A 373 -12.35 11.41 13.17
C SER A 373 -11.73 10.22 13.90
N CYS A 374 -10.46 10.28 14.26
CA CYS A 374 -9.79 9.26 15.06
C CYS A 374 -10.17 9.30 16.55
N ALA A 375 -10.71 10.44 17.01
CA ALA A 375 -11.14 10.61 18.40
C ALA A 375 -12.31 9.64 18.74
N GLY A 376 -12.09 8.78 19.72
CA GLY A 376 -13.09 7.78 20.16
C GLY A 376 -13.16 6.51 19.32
N ASN A 377 -12.47 6.44 18.17
CA ASN A 377 -12.51 5.29 17.26
C ASN A 377 -11.23 4.42 17.31
N ARG A 378 -10.21 4.86 18.06
CA ARG A 378 -8.99 4.08 18.26
C ARG A 378 -9.25 2.84 19.13
N VAL A 379 -8.80 1.68 18.68
CA VAL A 379 -8.85 0.42 19.43
C VAL A 379 -7.46 0.11 20.01
N PRO A 380 -7.25 0.21 21.34
CA PRO A 380 -5.90 0.11 21.92
C PRO A 380 -5.15 -1.17 21.59
N GLY A 381 -5.83 -2.31 21.51
CA GLY A 381 -5.23 -3.61 21.22
C GLY A 381 -4.83 -3.81 19.76
N SER A 382 -5.37 -3.01 18.85
CA SER A 382 -5.16 -3.11 17.41
C SER A 382 -4.46 -1.87 16.83
N ALA A 383 -4.01 -0.91 17.67
CA ALA A 383 -3.41 0.35 17.26
C ALA A 383 -1.94 0.19 16.83
N PHE A 384 -1.72 -0.57 15.76
CA PHE A 384 -0.40 -0.94 15.25
C PHE A 384 0.24 0.10 14.33
N GLU A 385 -0.56 1.00 13.75
CA GLU A 385 -0.09 1.97 12.76
C GLU A 385 0.04 3.38 13.36
N PRO A 386 1.15 4.10 13.08
CA PRO A 386 1.37 5.45 13.60
C PRO A 386 0.38 6.47 13.01
N GLY A 387 -0.10 7.39 13.84
CA GLY A 387 -1.04 8.45 13.43
C GLY A 387 -2.32 7.90 12.85
N SER A 388 -2.71 8.37 11.67
CA SER A 388 -3.91 7.88 10.95
C SER A 388 -3.78 6.46 10.41
N GLY A 389 -2.56 5.90 10.38
CA GLY A 389 -2.27 4.70 9.61
C GLY A 389 -2.46 4.90 8.10
N THR A 390 -2.32 3.82 7.34
CA THR A 390 -2.47 3.82 5.88
C THR A 390 -3.03 2.54 5.30
N THR A 391 -3.23 1.48 6.08
CA THR A 391 -3.84 0.24 5.58
C THR A 391 -5.37 0.33 5.56
N ILE A 392 -6.04 -0.67 5.01
CA ILE A 392 -7.49 -0.67 4.82
C ILE A 392 -8.24 -0.40 6.13
N MET A 393 -7.82 -1.01 7.25
CA MET A 393 -8.50 -0.83 8.54
C MET A 393 -8.04 0.43 9.30
N SER A 394 -7.27 1.31 8.67
CA SER A 394 -6.85 2.60 9.22
C SER A 394 -7.80 3.73 8.83
N TYR A 395 -7.53 4.92 9.36
CA TYR A 395 -8.24 6.16 9.04
C TYR A 395 -7.36 7.10 8.22
N ALA A 396 -6.79 6.60 7.14
CA ALA A 396 -5.88 7.34 6.27
C ALA A 396 -6.47 8.70 5.86
N GLY A 397 -5.81 9.78 6.27
CA GLY A 397 -6.24 11.14 5.95
C GLY A 397 -7.34 11.74 6.84
N LEU A 398 -7.78 11.06 7.91
CA LEU A 398 -8.93 11.46 8.74
C LEU A 398 -8.57 11.89 10.15
N CYS A 399 -7.29 11.84 10.56
CA CYS A 399 -6.82 12.17 11.92
C CYS A 399 -6.17 13.57 12.02
N GLY A 400 -6.52 14.51 11.14
CA GLY A 400 -6.04 15.88 11.22
C GLY A 400 -4.52 16.02 11.32
N GLY A 401 -4.02 16.57 12.42
CA GLY A 401 -2.58 16.78 12.66
C GLY A 401 -1.76 15.49 12.81
N GLU A 402 -2.43 14.32 12.92
CA GLU A 402 -1.81 13.00 12.99
C GLU A 402 -1.92 12.22 11.68
N ASN A 403 -2.35 12.86 10.59
CA ASN A 403 -2.40 12.21 9.30
C ASN A 403 -1.02 11.81 8.80
N VAL A 404 -0.92 10.60 8.26
CA VAL A 404 0.22 10.22 7.42
C VAL A 404 0.16 11.05 6.15
N THR A 405 1.27 11.69 5.80
CA THR A 405 1.37 12.57 4.64
C THR A 405 2.51 12.18 3.72
N VAL A 406 2.31 12.41 2.42
CA VAL A 406 3.36 12.34 1.39
C VAL A 406 3.39 13.70 0.69
N ASN A 407 4.55 14.34 0.63
CA ASN A 407 4.71 15.69 0.07
C ASN A 407 3.75 16.74 0.70
N GLY A 408 3.41 16.57 1.99
CA GLY A 408 2.51 17.46 2.72
C GLY A 408 1.02 17.24 2.49
N PHE A 409 0.63 16.24 1.71
CA PHE A 409 -0.76 15.86 1.46
C PHE A 409 -1.11 14.59 2.21
N ALA A 410 -2.28 14.55 2.85
CA ALA A 410 -2.81 13.34 3.46
C ALA A 410 -3.02 12.25 2.39
N VAL A 411 -2.66 11.02 2.73
CA VAL A 411 -2.78 9.88 1.82
C VAL A 411 -4.14 9.21 1.94
N TYR A 412 -4.53 8.48 0.91
CA TYR A 412 -5.61 7.48 0.91
C TYR A 412 -5.08 6.13 1.43
N SER A 413 -5.99 5.22 1.80
CA SER A 413 -5.58 3.90 2.28
C SER A 413 -4.83 3.12 1.21
N ASP A 414 -3.70 2.54 1.57
CA ASP A 414 -3.03 1.54 0.76
C ASP A 414 -3.95 0.30 0.63
N ALA A 415 -4.04 -0.29 -0.55
CA ALA A 415 -4.91 -1.43 -0.80
C ALA A 415 -4.32 -2.73 -0.23
N THR A 416 -4.08 -2.77 1.07
CA THR A 416 -3.54 -3.92 1.81
C THR A 416 -4.01 -3.88 3.27
N PHE A 417 -4.07 -5.05 3.90
CA PHE A 417 -4.31 -5.15 5.33
C PHE A 417 -2.98 -5.13 6.11
N HIS A 418 -3.01 -4.51 7.28
CA HIS A 418 -1.96 -4.68 8.28
C HIS A 418 -1.95 -6.12 8.80
N ALA A 419 -0.77 -6.67 9.09
CA ALA A 419 -0.67 -8.06 9.60
C ALA A 419 -1.53 -8.31 10.83
N GLY A 420 -1.72 -7.32 11.71
CA GLY A 420 -2.64 -7.40 12.85
C GLY A 420 -4.09 -7.60 12.43
N SER A 421 -4.56 -6.85 11.42
CA SER A 421 -5.92 -7.00 10.87
C SER A 421 -6.09 -8.34 10.16
N ILE A 422 -5.05 -8.83 9.47
CA ILE A 422 -5.04 -10.18 8.87
C ILE A 422 -5.31 -11.24 9.95
N VAL A 423 -4.61 -11.16 11.08
CA VAL A 423 -4.81 -12.08 12.22
C VAL A 423 -6.25 -12.05 12.74
N GLU A 424 -6.81 -10.85 12.95
CA GLU A 424 -8.18 -10.70 13.44
C GLU A 424 -9.19 -11.33 12.48
N ILE A 425 -9.09 -11.04 11.19
CA ILE A 425 -9.97 -11.60 10.15
C ILE A 425 -9.82 -13.12 10.04
N ILE A 426 -8.60 -13.63 9.95
CA ILE A 426 -8.36 -15.08 9.82
C ILE A 426 -8.89 -15.82 11.05
N LYS A 427 -8.69 -15.29 12.26
CA LYS A 427 -9.23 -15.85 13.46
C LYS A 427 -10.76 -15.92 13.42
N TYR A 428 -11.42 -14.82 13.03
CA TYR A 428 -12.88 -14.77 12.92
C TYR A 428 -13.42 -15.75 11.86
N THR A 429 -12.79 -15.76 10.69
CA THR A 429 -13.26 -16.51 9.51
C THR A 429 -12.89 -18.00 9.52
N ARG A 430 -11.84 -18.40 10.27
CA ARG A 430 -11.37 -19.78 10.32
C ARG A 430 -11.78 -20.54 11.58
N THR A 431 -11.90 -19.83 12.71
CA THR A 431 -12.17 -20.43 14.02
C THR A 431 -13.37 -19.82 14.76
N GLY A 432 -13.86 -18.67 14.29
CA GLY A 432 -15.02 -17.97 14.84
C GLY A 432 -16.31 -18.24 14.07
N ILE A 433 -17.33 -17.40 14.33
CA ILE A 433 -18.66 -17.46 13.70
C ILE A 433 -18.55 -17.36 12.17
N GLY A 434 -17.62 -16.57 11.66
CA GLY A 434 -17.38 -16.42 10.22
C GLY A 434 -17.10 -17.71 9.47
N ASN A 435 -16.80 -18.82 10.17
CA ASN A 435 -16.64 -20.14 9.56
C ASN A 435 -17.97 -20.92 9.39
N ASN A 436 -19.06 -20.45 9.99
CA ASN A 436 -20.30 -21.25 10.09
C ASN A 436 -21.10 -21.32 8.77
N CYS A 437 -21.00 -20.33 7.91
CA CYS A 437 -21.76 -20.25 6.66
C CYS A 437 -20.89 -20.24 5.40
N SER A 438 -19.57 -20.03 5.54
CA SER A 438 -18.65 -19.90 4.43
C SER A 438 -18.51 -21.21 3.63
N GLY A 439 -18.36 -21.06 2.31
CA GLY A 439 -17.89 -22.15 1.45
C GLY A 439 -16.36 -22.24 1.42
N THR A 440 -15.84 -23.35 0.91
CA THR A 440 -14.41 -23.51 0.67
C THR A 440 -14.14 -23.99 -0.75
N ILE A 441 -13.07 -23.49 -1.34
CA ILE A 441 -12.55 -23.98 -2.62
C ILE A 441 -11.05 -24.30 -2.47
N THR A 442 -10.54 -25.18 -3.33
CA THR A 442 -9.11 -25.47 -3.36
C THR A 442 -8.33 -24.17 -3.68
N GLY A 443 -7.38 -23.83 -2.84
CA GLY A 443 -6.42 -22.74 -3.00
C GLY A 443 -5.09 -23.26 -3.55
N SER A 444 -4.06 -22.38 -3.55
CA SER A 444 -2.66 -22.76 -3.70
C SER A 444 -2.06 -23.18 -2.35
N VAL A 445 -0.94 -23.87 -2.41
CA VAL A 445 -0.17 -24.17 -1.19
C VAL A 445 0.43 -22.88 -0.66
N ALA A 446 0.20 -22.55 0.61
CA ALA A 446 0.76 -21.34 1.19
C ALA A 446 2.29 -21.42 1.28
N PRO A 447 3.02 -20.30 1.07
CA PRO A 447 4.46 -20.24 1.23
C PRO A 447 4.88 -20.59 2.67
N VAL A 448 6.17 -20.84 2.88
CA VAL A 448 6.77 -20.97 4.21
C VAL A 448 7.68 -19.75 4.42
N ALA A 449 7.23 -18.81 5.24
CA ALA A 449 7.95 -17.59 5.57
C ALA A 449 8.94 -17.80 6.74
N SER A 450 10.05 -17.05 6.74
CA SER A 450 10.99 -16.91 7.84
C SER A 450 11.40 -15.45 7.98
N ALA A 451 11.17 -14.87 9.16
CA ALA A 451 11.55 -13.50 9.50
C ALA A 451 13.06 -13.36 9.85
N GLY A 452 13.76 -14.48 10.04
CA GLY A 452 15.15 -14.48 10.49
C GLY A 452 15.30 -14.37 12.01
N PRO A 453 16.54 -14.16 12.51
CA PRO A 453 16.83 -14.10 13.94
C PRO A 453 16.47 -12.74 14.56
N ASP A 454 16.39 -12.72 15.89
CA ASP A 454 16.26 -11.50 16.68
C ASP A 454 17.58 -10.72 16.73
N TYR A 455 17.49 -9.38 16.84
CA TYR A 455 18.65 -8.48 16.89
C TYR A 455 18.57 -7.48 18.03
N THR A 456 19.74 -7.00 18.46
CA THR A 456 19.85 -5.82 19.33
C THR A 456 20.50 -4.69 18.53
N ILE A 457 19.86 -3.53 18.44
CA ILE A 457 20.33 -2.37 17.67
C ILE A 457 20.52 -1.14 18.56
N PRO A 458 21.34 -0.16 18.14
CA PRO A 458 21.41 1.15 18.79
C PRO A 458 20.16 1.98 18.53
N GLY A 459 19.84 2.88 19.45
CA GLY A 459 18.77 3.86 19.23
C GLY A 459 19.14 4.92 18.18
N GLY A 460 18.12 5.51 17.53
CA GLY A 460 18.29 6.61 16.56
C GLY A 460 19.00 6.23 15.27
N THR A 461 19.13 4.94 14.96
CA THR A 461 19.93 4.43 13.85
C THR A 461 19.07 3.63 12.87
N PRO A 462 19.19 3.86 11.56
CA PRO A 462 18.50 3.07 10.52
C PRO A 462 18.91 1.59 10.55
N PHE A 463 17.96 0.73 10.15
CA PHE A 463 18.22 -0.72 10.07
C PHE A 463 17.46 -1.35 8.90
N VAL A 464 17.84 -2.57 8.53
CA VAL A 464 17.22 -3.32 7.45
C VAL A 464 16.78 -4.69 7.98
N LEU A 465 15.54 -5.08 7.68
CA LEU A 465 15.04 -6.43 7.93
C LEU A 465 15.01 -7.20 6.61
N THR A 466 15.47 -8.43 6.64
CA THR A 466 15.50 -9.32 5.48
C THR A 466 14.87 -10.66 5.87
N GLY A 467 13.70 -10.93 5.31
CA GLY A 467 13.03 -12.22 5.44
C GLY A 467 13.40 -13.18 4.29
N SER A 468 12.84 -14.36 4.36
CA SER A 468 12.91 -15.34 3.27
C SER A 468 11.63 -16.14 3.22
N ALA A 469 11.28 -16.68 2.03
CA ALA A 469 10.20 -17.63 1.92
C ALA A 469 10.50 -18.68 0.86
N THR A 470 9.86 -19.84 0.99
CA THR A 470 9.85 -20.90 -0.03
C THR A 470 8.41 -21.28 -0.31
N ASP A 471 8.14 -21.72 -1.53
CA ASP A 471 6.82 -22.21 -1.93
C ASP A 471 6.97 -23.42 -2.82
N SER A 472 6.04 -24.39 -2.73
CA SER A 472 6.13 -25.65 -3.45
C SER A 472 5.47 -25.63 -4.83
N ASP A 473 4.51 -24.74 -5.05
CA ASP A 473 3.75 -24.61 -6.28
C ASP A 473 3.86 -23.21 -6.93
N THR A 474 4.39 -22.23 -6.23
CA THR A 474 4.65 -20.86 -6.74
C THR A 474 6.15 -20.58 -6.81
N ALA A 475 6.63 -20.08 -7.94
CA ALA A 475 8.03 -19.69 -8.09
C ALA A 475 8.37 -18.53 -7.14
N ILE A 476 9.55 -18.54 -6.54
CA ILE A 476 10.00 -17.53 -5.57
C ILE A 476 9.91 -16.08 -6.10
N ASN A 477 10.09 -15.89 -7.40
CA ASN A 477 10.01 -14.59 -8.05
C ASN A 477 8.57 -14.06 -8.17
N ASN A 478 7.58 -14.88 -7.87
CA ASN A 478 6.16 -14.52 -7.88
C ASN A 478 5.62 -14.28 -6.48
N LEU A 479 6.44 -14.48 -5.44
CA LEU A 479 6.05 -14.18 -4.07
C LEU A 479 6.16 -12.67 -3.82
N THR A 480 5.27 -12.18 -2.97
CA THR A 480 5.33 -10.81 -2.47
C THR A 480 5.40 -10.79 -0.95
N TYR A 481 6.03 -9.74 -0.42
CA TYR A 481 6.43 -9.67 0.98
C TYR A 481 6.04 -8.36 1.63
N GLN A 482 5.75 -8.42 2.92
CA GLN A 482 5.42 -7.24 3.72
C GLN A 482 6.04 -7.39 5.13
N TRP A 483 6.54 -6.28 5.65
CA TRP A 483 7.00 -6.17 7.02
C TRP A 483 6.13 -5.17 7.78
N ASP A 484 5.55 -5.60 8.88
CA ASP A 484 4.69 -4.78 9.74
C ASP A 484 5.19 -4.76 11.18
N GLN A 485 5.11 -3.59 11.82
CA GLN A 485 5.38 -3.46 13.25
C GLN A 485 4.14 -3.89 14.05
N MET A 486 4.28 -4.87 14.94
CA MET A 486 3.16 -5.46 15.71
C MET A 486 2.99 -4.86 17.12
N ASN A 487 3.63 -3.72 17.42
CA ASN A 487 3.47 -3.06 18.72
C ASN A 487 2.22 -2.17 18.72
N ALA A 488 1.16 -2.61 19.41
CA ALA A 488 0.05 -1.76 19.78
C ALA A 488 0.37 -1.10 21.12
N GLY A 489 0.58 0.20 21.14
CA GLY A 489 1.05 0.90 22.32
C GLY A 489 0.26 2.15 22.69
N ALA A 490 0.90 3.07 23.40
CA ALA A 490 0.29 4.30 23.84
C ALA A 490 -0.20 5.16 22.66
N ALA A 491 -1.36 5.80 22.86
CA ALA A 491 -1.94 6.72 21.89
C ALA A 491 -0.99 7.91 21.63
N THR A 492 -1.04 8.43 20.42
CA THR A 492 -0.39 9.68 20.05
C THR A 492 -1.41 10.82 19.95
N THR A 493 -0.91 12.04 19.87
CA THR A 493 -1.64 13.27 19.61
C THR A 493 -0.92 14.04 18.51
N ALA A 494 -1.51 15.07 17.95
CA ALA A 494 -0.86 15.89 16.93
C ALA A 494 0.55 16.41 17.33
N THR A 495 0.81 16.57 18.63
CA THR A 495 2.11 17.03 19.16
C THR A 495 3.09 15.90 19.46
N THR A 496 2.62 14.70 19.69
CA THR A 496 3.47 13.53 20.02
C THR A 496 3.61 12.54 18.87
N TYR A 497 2.81 12.69 17.82
CA TYR A 497 2.95 11.92 16.59
C TYR A 497 4.30 12.21 15.90
N GLY A 498 5.04 11.17 15.61
CA GLY A 498 6.41 11.26 15.10
C GLY A 498 7.48 11.35 16.21
N THR A 499 7.14 10.98 17.45
CA THR A 499 8.12 10.82 18.55
C THR A 499 8.02 9.42 19.15
N ASP A 500 9.14 8.88 19.60
CA ASP A 500 9.16 7.60 20.34
C ASP A 500 8.86 7.86 21.82
N ASN A 501 7.78 7.25 22.34
CA ASN A 501 7.44 7.29 23.76
C ASN A 501 7.74 5.95 24.49
N GLY A 502 8.49 5.06 23.84
CA GLY A 502 8.86 3.74 24.36
C GLY A 502 7.84 2.63 24.10
N SER A 503 6.63 2.93 23.60
CA SER A 503 5.58 1.92 23.40
C SER A 503 4.73 2.11 22.14
N ASN A 504 4.60 3.32 21.61
CA ASN A 504 3.76 3.62 20.44
C ASN A 504 4.26 2.98 19.14
N ALA A 505 3.36 2.84 18.16
CA ALA A 505 3.71 2.48 16.80
C ALA A 505 4.62 3.55 16.18
N LEU A 506 5.67 3.15 15.46
CA LEU A 506 6.68 4.03 14.87
C LEU A 506 6.74 3.95 13.34
N PHE A 507 6.42 2.78 12.77
CA PHE A 507 6.60 2.50 11.35
C PHE A 507 5.29 2.11 10.70
N ARG A 508 4.91 2.85 9.66
CA ARG A 508 3.72 2.54 8.83
C ARG A 508 3.94 1.26 8.03
N SER A 509 2.84 0.65 7.64
CA SER A 509 2.85 -0.42 6.63
C SER A 509 3.00 0.12 5.21
N TYR A 510 3.37 -0.75 4.28
CA TYR A 510 3.40 -0.51 2.84
C TYR A 510 2.78 -1.69 2.11
N VAL A 511 2.33 -1.47 0.88
CA VAL A 511 1.85 -2.56 0.02
C VAL A 511 2.92 -3.63 -0.15
N PRO A 512 2.52 -4.91 -0.32
CA PRO A 512 3.48 -5.99 -0.52
C PRO A 512 4.45 -5.73 -1.68
N ALA A 513 5.73 -6.01 -1.47
CA ALA A 513 6.81 -5.82 -2.44
C ALA A 513 7.37 -7.16 -2.94
N ALA A 514 8.01 -7.16 -4.12
CA ALA A 514 8.67 -8.35 -4.67
C ALA A 514 9.98 -8.71 -3.93
N THR A 515 10.54 -7.78 -3.14
CA THR A 515 11.76 -8.02 -2.36
C THR A 515 11.42 -8.33 -0.90
N PRO A 516 12.06 -9.35 -0.28
CA PRO A 516 11.82 -9.70 1.12
C PRO A 516 12.53 -8.76 2.11
N GLU A 517 13.18 -7.71 1.61
CA GLU A 517 13.93 -6.73 2.39
C GLU A 517 13.11 -5.45 2.58
N ARG A 518 13.19 -4.87 3.77
CA ARG A 518 12.67 -3.53 4.07
C ARG A 518 13.64 -2.76 4.95
N THR A 519 13.97 -1.54 4.52
CA THR A 519 14.74 -0.57 5.30
C THR A 519 13.80 0.26 6.19
N PHE A 520 14.23 0.57 7.41
CA PHE A 520 13.52 1.34 8.42
C PHE A 520 14.36 2.55 8.89
N PRO A 521 13.94 3.79 8.59
CA PRO A 521 12.89 4.19 7.63
C PRO A 521 13.20 3.73 6.20
N ARG A 522 12.27 3.91 5.27
CA ARG A 522 12.54 3.64 3.84
C ARG A 522 13.77 4.41 3.36
N ILE A 523 14.46 3.83 2.39
CA ILE A 523 15.72 4.38 1.85
C ILE A 523 15.54 5.83 1.35
N GLU A 524 14.42 6.16 0.73
CA GLU A 524 14.10 7.51 0.24
C GLU A 524 14.01 8.53 1.40
N THR A 525 13.49 8.12 2.55
CA THR A 525 13.43 8.93 3.77
C THR A 525 14.85 9.20 4.28
N ILE A 526 15.71 8.17 4.33
CA ILE A 526 17.10 8.29 4.80
C ILE A 526 17.89 9.23 3.88
N ILE A 527 17.88 8.99 2.57
CA ILE A 527 18.69 9.77 1.62
C ILE A 527 18.20 11.19 1.41
N SER A 528 16.90 11.47 1.64
CA SER A 528 16.35 12.83 1.55
C SER A 528 16.66 13.68 2.79
N ASN A 529 17.01 13.08 3.91
CA ASN A 529 17.14 13.72 5.23
C ASN A 529 15.88 14.49 5.67
N VAL A 530 14.71 14.11 5.15
CA VAL A 530 13.43 14.69 5.54
C VAL A 530 12.75 13.75 6.52
N ALA A 531 12.50 14.25 7.73
CA ALA A 531 11.82 13.47 8.75
C ALA A 531 10.43 13.02 8.29
N ASN A 532 10.14 11.72 8.45
CA ASN A 532 8.83 11.15 8.22
C ASN A 532 8.23 10.71 9.58
N LYS A 533 7.19 11.41 10.02
CA LYS A 533 6.53 11.11 11.30
C LYS A 533 5.92 9.72 11.38
N ALA A 534 5.61 9.11 10.22
CA ALA A 534 5.09 7.76 10.13
C ALA A 534 6.19 6.69 10.03
N GLU A 535 7.47 7.08 10.08
CA GLU A 535 8.65 6.21 10.08
C GLU A 535 9.71 6.78 11.03
N THR A 536 9.39 6.84 12.31
CA THR A 536 10.24 7.42 13.34
C THR A 536 11.22 6.38 13.88
N LEU A 537 12.51 6.71 13.90
CA LEU A 537 13.52 5.85 14.51
C LEU A 537 13.31 5.73 16.02
N PRO A 538 13.41 4.52 16.58
CA PRO A 538 13.30 4.32 18.02
C PRO A 538 14.50 4.94 18.76
N THR A 539 14.24 5.65 19.85
CA THR A 539 15.27 6.28 20.69
C THR A 539 15.28 5.81 22.14
N GLU A 540 14.16 5.20 22.56
CA GLU A 540 14.01 4.67 23.91
C GLU A 540 14.35 3.16 23.97
N ASN A 541 14.71 2.68 25.17
CA ASN A 541 14.85 1.25 25.37
C ASN A 541 13.51 0.55 25.18
N ARG A 542 13.39 -0.28 24.17
CA ARG A 542 12.16 -1.02 23.87
C ARG A 542 12.41 -2.24 23.03
N THR A 543 11.42 -3.12 22.95
CA THR A 543 11.39 -4.21 21.98
C THR A 543 10.36 -3.86 20.89
N LEU A 544 10.83 -3.84 19.65
CA LEU A 544 9.99 -3.78 18.46
C LEU A 544 9.70 -5.21 18.02
N ASN A 545 8.42 -5.54 17.88
CA ASN A 545 7.98 -6.82 17.32
C ASN A 545 7.65 -6.58 15.85
N PHE A 546 8.28 -7.31 14.95
CA PHE A 546 8.01 -7.26 13.53
C PHE A 546 7.45 -8.56 13.04
N ARG A 547 6.56 -8.48 12.06
CA ARG A 547 6.00 -9.61 11.34
C ARG A 547 6.36 -9.54 9.87
N PHE A 548 6.88 -10.62 9.36
CA PHE A 548 7.14 -10.86 7.96
C PHE A 548 6.02 -11.70 7.36
N THR A 549 5.30 -11.15 6.39
CA THR A 549 4.21 -11.83 5.69
C THR A 549 4.63 -12.14 4.26
N ALA A 550 4.58 -13.41 3.84
CA ALA A 550 4.80 -13.85 2.47
C ALA A 550 3.48 -14.28 1.82
N ARG A 551 3.26 -13.90 0.56
CA ARG A 551 2.05 -14.16 -0.23
C ARG A 551 2.41 -14.70 -1.61
N ASP A 552 1.61 -15.67 -2.09
CA ASP A 552 1.75 -16.27 -3.43
C ASP A 552 0.87 -15.59 -4.50
N GLY A 553 0.08 -14.57 -4.12
CA GLY A 553 -0.86 -13.88 -5.02
C GLY A 553 -2.11 -14.71 -5.38
N SER A 554 -2.21 -15.94 -4.90
CA SER A 554 -3.32 -16.87 -5.17
C SER A 554 -4.11 -17.27 -3.92
N GLY A 555 -3.82 -16.60 -2.79
CA GLY A 555 -4.46 -16.77 -1.49
C GLY A 555 -3.64 -17.61 -0.50
N GLY A 556 -2.46 -18.07 -0.85
CA GLY A 556 -1.51 -18.63 0.09
C GLY A 556 -0.81 -17.50 0.85
N VAL A 557 -0.96 -17.48 2.17
CA VAL A 557 -0.36 -16.49 3.08
C VAL A 557 0.28 -17.19 4.26
N HIS A 558 1.50 -16.82 4.60
CA HIS A 558 2.19 -17.29 5.80
C HIS A 558 2.99 -16.16 6.45
N GLU A 559 3.05 -16.19 7.77
CA GLU A 559 3.68 -15.17 8.59
C GLU A 559 4.72 -15.78 9.52
N ASP A 560 5.77 -15.00 9.83
CA ASP A 560 6.75 -15.31 10.86
C ASP A 560 7.13 -14.04 11.60
N ASP A 561 7.48 -14.16 12.89
CA ASP A 561 7.74 -13.05 13.80
C ASP A 561 9.21 -12.98 14.18
N MET A 562 9.72 -11.75 14.35
CA MET A 562 11.02 -11.50 14.96
C MET A 562 10.99 -10.27 15.88
N GLN A 563 12.02 -10.13 16.70
CA GLN A 563 12.18 -9.02 17.63
C GLN A 563 13.43 -8.21 17.34
N VAL A 564 13.29 -6.89 17.44
CA VAL A 564 14.41 -5.96 17.44
C VAL A 564 14.44 -5.23 18.78
N VAL A 565 15.44 -5.55 19.60
CA VAL A 565 15.65 -4.89 20.89
C VAL A 565 16.47 -3.61 20.67
N VAL A 566 15.93 -2.48 21.09
CA VAL A 566 16.58 -1.17 20.98
C VAL A 566 17.32 -0.85 22.27
N ASN A 567 18.63 -0.63 22.16
CA ASN A 567 19.44 -0.10 23.26
C ASN A 567 19.53 1.43 23.13
N GLY A 568 18.68 2.15 23.85
CA GLY A 568 18.66 3.62 23.85
C GLY A 568 19.87 4.27 24.55
N LYS A 569 20.86 3.50 25.02
CA LYS A 569 22.13 4.00 25.56
C LYS A 569 23.28 3.90 24.56
N ALA A 570 23.09 3.19 23.45
CA ALA A 570 24.00 3.12 22.33
C ALA A 570 23.38 3.88 21.14
N GLY A 571 24.21 4.51 20.32
CA GLY A 571 23.75 5.27 19.14
C GLY A 571 23.58 6.78 19.40
N PRO A 572 23.20 7.58 18.38
CA PRO A 572 23.08 7.08 17.00
C PRO A 572 24.43 6.67 16.41
N PHE A 573 24.42 5.62 15.60
CA PHE A 573 25.55 5.23 14.78
C PHE A 573 25.49 6.08 13.50
N GLU A 574 26.52 6.93 13.28
CA GLU A 574 26.46 7.96 12.26
C GLU A 574 27.78 8.14 11.53
N ILE A 575 27.74 8.37 10.22
CA ILE A 575 28.89 8.77 9.41
C ILE A 575 29.23 10.23 9.71
N VAL A 576 30.51 10.50 10.03
CA VAL A 576 31.01 11.83 10.31
C VAL A 576 31.64 12.44 9.05
N GLN A 577 32.37 11.62 8.27
CA GLN A 577 32.94 12.03 6.97
C GLN A 577 33.10 10.85 6.02
N PRO A 578 32.83 11.06 4.68
CA PRO A 578 32.35 12.30 4.10
C PRO A 578 30.87 12.51 4.44
N ASN A 579 30.52 13.70 4.88
CA ASN A 579 29.12 14.04 5.20
C ASN A 579 28.70 15.44 4.67
N ASP A 580 29.57 16.04 3.86
CA ASP A 580 29.39 17.32 3.19
C ASP A 580 29.62 17.17 1.68
N ASN A 581 29.26 18.21 0.91
CA ASN A 581 29.53 18.31 -0.54
C ASN A 581 31.03 18.51 -0.81
N VAL A 582 31.86 17.49 -0.57
CA VAL A 582 33.31 17.53 -0.84
C VAL A 582 33.62 16.90 -2.18
N ILE A 583 34.76 17.29 -2.76
CA ILE A 583 35.32 16.67 -3.97
C ILE A 583 36.52 15.85 -3.53
N LEU A 584 36.44 14.52 -3.72
CA LEU A 584 37.47 13.58 -3.31
C LEU A 584 38.20 13.03 -4.54
N SER A 585 39.52 12.83 -4.39
CA SER A 585 40.33 12.22 -5.43
C SER A 585 40.03 10.72 -5.58
N SER A 586 39.80 10.28 -6.79
CA SER A 586 39.69 8.85 -7.09
C SER A 586 41.07 8.17 -7.00
N GLY A 587 41.07 6.87 -6.80
CA GLY A 587 42.31 6.08 -6.74
C GLY A 587 43.26 6.39 -5.58
N LEU A 588 42.90 7.35 -4.71
CA LEU A 588 43.69 7.70 -3.52
C LEU A 588 43.00 7.21 -2.22
N PRO A 589 43.80 6.91 -1.17
CA PRO A 589 43.24 6.59 0.14
C PRO A 589 42.44 7.76 0.70
N GLN A 590 41.23 7.45 1.22
CA GLN A 590 40.33 8.37 1.90
C GLN A 590 40.01 7.84 3.30
N SER A 591 39.98 8.74 4.28
CA SER A 591 39.68 8.39 5.67
C SER A 591 38.20 8.50 5.94
N ILE A 592 37.47 7.39 5.86
CA ILE A 592 36.04 7.36 6.25
C ILE A 592 35.96 7.34 7.78
N GLN A 593 35.12 8.21 8.34
CA GLN A 593 34.91 8.27 9.79
C GLN A 593 33.44 8.18 10.15
N TRP A 594 33.15 7.47 11.24
CA TRP A 594 31.83 7.32 11.80
C TRP A 594 31.87 7.37 13.31
N ASN A 595 30.75 7.67 13.92
CA ASN A 595 30.55 7.60 15.34
C ASN A 595 30.08 6.19 15.70
N ALA A 596 30.96 5.39 16.31
CA ALA A 596 30.61 4.06 16.75
C ALA A 596 29.61 4.04 17.91
N ALA A 597 29.47 5.15 18.67
CA ALA A 597 28.42 5.38 19.67
C ALA A 597 28.10 4.17 20.57
N CYS A 598 29.14 3.51 21.08
CA CYS A 598 29.03 2.32 21.95
C CYS A 598 28.43 1.06 21.28
N THR A 599 28.32 1.03 19.96
CA THR A 599 27.79 -0.14 19.26
C THR A 599 28.75 -1.33 19.21
N ASN A 600 30.04 -1.08 19.43
CA ASN A 600 31.07 -2.11 19.51
C ASN A 600 31.16 -2.84 20.89
N ALA A 601 30.24 -2.54 21.80
CA ALA A 601 30.14 -3.13 23.12
C ALA A 601 28.77 -3.82 23.33
N GLU A 602 28.70 -4.68 24.36
CA GLU A 602 27.45 -5.30 24.80
C GLU A 602 26.38 -4.23 25.15
N PRO A 603 25.09 -4.47 24.82
CA PRO A 603 24.53 -5.68 24.21
C PRO A 603 24.43 -5.64 22.67
N VAL A 604 24.91 -4.58 21.99
CA VAL A 604 24.83 -4.44 20.53
C VAL A 604 25.90 -5.28 19.84
N ASN A 605 27.12 -5.27 20.35
CA ASN A 605 28.24 -6.17 19.99
C ASN A 605 28.68 -6.11 18.50
N CYS A 606 28.55 -4.98 17.83
CA CYS A 606 29.06 -4.82 16.47
C CYS A 606 30.59 -4.66 16.46
N ALA A 607 31.30 -5.73 16.31
CA ALA A 607 32.77 -5.72 16.32
C ALA A 607 33.36 -5.14 15.02
N ASN A 608 32.74 -5.43 13.89
CA ASN A 608 33.20 -5.03 12.56
C ASN A 608 32.11 -4.35 11.75
N VAL A 609 32.54 -3.52 10.80
CA VAL A 609 31.65 -2.84 9.85
C VAL A 609 32.13 -3.06 8.41
N ASP A 610 31.18 -2.97 7.49
CA ASP A 610 31.40 -2.91 6.07
C ASP A 610 31.26 -1.47 5.58
N ILE A 611 32.13 -1.04 4.69
CA ILE A 611 32.09 0.28 4.06
C ILE A 611 31.76 0.11 2.59
N LEU A 612 30.64 0.67 2.15
CA LEU A 612 30.10 0.52 0.81
C LEU A 612 29.95 1.90 0.15
N LEU A 613 30.04 1.90 -1.18
CA LEU A 613 29.88 3.09 -2.02
C LEU A 613 28.66 2.94 -2.91
N SER A 614 27.86 3.99 -2.92
CA SER A 614 26.87 4.29 -3.97
C SER A 614 27.41 5.35 -4.92
N THR A 615 27.05 5.27 -6.20
CA THR A 615 27.30 6.30 -7.21
C THR A 615 26.03 6.90 -7.80
N ASP A 616 24.88 6.51 -7.30
CA ASP A 616 23.53 6.88 -7.76
C ASP A 616 22.71 7.66 -6.71
N GLY A 617 23.39 8.36 -5.79
CA GLY A 617 22.74 9.18 -4.77
C GLY A 617 22.28 8.40 -3.53
N GLY A 618 22.74 7.17 -3.34
CA GLY A 618 22.38 6.33 -2.19
C GLY A 618 21.24 5.34 -2.45
N GLN A 619 20.81 5.19 -3.70
CA GLN A 619 19.78 4.23 -4.07
C GLN A 619 20.30 2.79 -4.02
N ASN A 620 21.53 2.56 -4.48
CA ASN A 620 22.17 1.24 -4.49
C ASN A 620 23.61 1.33 -3.97
N PHE A 621 24.03 0.32 -3.19
CA PHE A 621 25.37 0.21 -2.61
C PHE A 621 26.08 -1.06 -3.09
N ASN A 622 26.35 -1.15 -4.39
CA ASN A 622 26.87 -2.35 -5.03
C ASN A 622 28.40 -2.48 -4.95
N THR A 623 29.12 -1.43 -4.51
CA THR A 623 30.58 -1.42 -4.43
C THR A 623 31.04 -1.52 -2.98
N VAL A 624 31.61 -2.64 -2.59
CA VAL A 624 32.23 -2.81 -1.28
C VAL A 624 33.63 -2.21 -1.34
N LEU A 625 33.87 -1.14 -0.57
CA LEU A 625 35.19 -0.51 -0.44
C LEU A 625 36.07 -1.23 0.58
N LEU A 626 35.47 -1.67 1.68
CA LEU A 626 36.17 -2.40 2.72
C LEU A 626 35.17 -3.28 3.48
N ALA A 627 35.45 -4.56 3.60
CA ALA A 627 34.62 -5.51 4.30
C ALA A 627 35.22 -5.88 5.67
N SER A 628 34.36 -6.08 6.68
CA SER A 628 34.67 -6.58 8.00
C SER A 628 35.89 -5.87 8.67
N THR A 629 35.90 -4.52 8.58
CA THR A 629 36.90 -3.70 9.29
C THR A 629 36.47 -3.44 10.74
N PRO A 630 37.42 -3.32 11.71
CA PRO A 630 37.04 -3.05 13.10
C PRO A 630 36.14 -1.81 13.25
N ASN A 631 35.11 -1.89 14.06
CA ASN A 631 34.22 -0.77 14.40
C ASN A 631 34.90 0.22 15.35
N SER A 632 35.98 0.84 14.87
CA SER A 632 36.85 1.75 15.64
C SER A 632 36.53 3.23 15.42
N GLY A 633 35.55 3.55 14.55
CA GLY A 633 35.17 4.91 14.19
C GLY A 633 35.97 5.51 13.03
N ILE A 634 36.97 4.80 12.47
CA ILE A 634 37.78 5.27 11.36
C ILE A 634 38.34 4.09 10.54
N ALA A 635 38.33 4.22 9.23
CA ALA A 635 39.05 3.32 8.32
C ALA A 635 39.52 4.04 7.05
N SER A 636 40.61 3.55 6.46
CA SER A 636 41.10 4.05 5.18
C SER A 636 40.58 3.18 4.04
N VAL A 637 39.97 3.78 3.04
CA VAL A 637 39.47 3.12 1.83
C VAL A 637 40.07 3.78 0.58
N THR A 638 40.18 3.04 -0.51
CA THR A 638 40.55 3.62 -1.82
C THR A 638 39.28 3.73 -2.66
N LEU A 639 38.95 4.97 -3.08
CA LEU A 639 37.81 5.18 -3.98
C LEU A 639 38.14 4.66 -5.38
N PRO A 640 37.18 4.05 -6.09
CA PRO A 640 37.38 3.58 -7.45
C PRO A 640 37.71 4.76 -8.41
N THR A 641 38.40 4.47 -9.51
CA THR A 641 38.63 5.44 -10.56
C THR A 641 37.33 5.77 -11.30
N GLY A 642 37.21 7.00 -11.77
CA GLY A 642 36.03 7.52 -12.46
C GLY A 642 35.46 8.77 -11.75
N ASN A 643 34.57 9.45 -12.46
CA ASN A 643 33.96 10.69 -11.99
C ASN A 643 32.47 10.47 -11.67
N THR A 644 32.01 10.94 -10.52
CA THR A 644 30.58 11.02 -10.17
C THR A 644 30.33 12.20 -9.26
N LYS A 645 29.13 12.78 -9.35
CA LYS A 645 28.64 13.87 -8.44
C LYS A 645 27.63 13.38 -7.42
N THR A 646 27.31 12.11 -7.47
CA THR A 646 26.24 11.51 -6.67
C THR A 646 26.74 10.35 -5.82
N ALA A 647 28.03 10.44 -5.38
CA ALA A 647 28.59 9.43 -4.49
C ALA A 647 28.02 9.55 -3.07
N ARG A 648 27.76 8.42 -2.41
CA ARG A 648 27.48 8.30 -0.98
C ARG A 648 28.20 7.11 -0.37
N ILE A 649 28.55 7.22 0.92
CA ILE A 649 29.08 6.11 1.71
C ILE A 649 27.96 5.54 2.56
N LYS A 650 27.92 4.21 2.69
CA LYS A 650 27.17 3.47 3.72
C LYS A 650 28.19 2.76 4.61
N VAL A 651 28.05 2.90 5.90
CA VAL A 651 28.76 2.08 6.91
C VAL A 651 27.72 1.22 7.59
N ALA A 652 27.87 -0.09 7.49
CA ALA A 652 26.93 -1.07 8.02
C ALA A 652 27.63 -2.03 8.97
N CYS A 653 26.96 -2.43 10.04
CA CYS A 653 27.48 -3.50 10.90
C CYS A 653 27.54 -4.82 10.13
N SER A 654 28.69 -5.52 10.16
CA SER A 654 28.90 -6.72 9.34
C SER A 654 28.09 -7.93 9.79
N ASP A 655 27.71 -7.99 11.06
CA ASP A 655 26.99 -9.10 11.68
C ASP A 655 25.69 -8.67 12.39
N ASN A 656 25.18 -7.47 12.05
CA ASN A 656 23.92 -6.92 12.55
C ASN A 656 23.19 -6.18 11.42
N ILE A 657 22.00 -5.66 11.71
CA ILE A 657 21.09 -5.11 10.71
C ILE A 657 21.13 -3.58 10.58
N PHE A 658 21.87 -2.87 11.45
CA PHE A 658 21.89 -1.41 11.45
C PHE A 658 23.02 -0.83 10.61
N PHE A 659 22.83 0.38 10.14
CA PHE A 659 23.76 1.10 9.27
C PHE A 659 23.53 2.61 9.33
N ASP A 660 24.43 3.37 8.68
CA ASP A 660 24.20 4.76 8.34
C ASP A 660 24.68 5.07 6.92
N ILE A 661 24.11 6.11 6.32
CA ILE A 661 24.43 6.62 4.98
C ILE A 661 24.80 8.09 5.10
N SER A 662 25.89 8.52 4.45
CA SER A 662 26.27 9.93 4.42
C SER A 662 25.10 10.83 4.00
N ASN A 663 24.89 11.94 4.73
CA ASN A 663 23.70 12.79 4.58
C ASN A 663 23.62 13.50 3.24
N THR A 664 24.77 13.76 2.59
CA THR A 664 24.84 14.48 1.33
C THR A 664 25.62 13.69 0.27
N ASN A 665 25.37 14.00 -0.98
CA ASN A 665 26.22 13.52 -2.06
C ASN A 665 27.58 14.19 -1.99
N PHE A 666 28.64 13.46 -2.32
CA PHE A 666 29.97 14.02 -2.58
C PHE A 666 30.41 13.69 -4.01
N GLU A 667 31.39 14.46 -4.50
CA GLU A 667 31.95 14.23 -5.84
C GLU A 667 33.21 13.37 -5.76
N ILE A 668 33.34 12.36 -6.61
CA ILE A 668 34.60 11.68 -6.90
C ILE A 668 35.13 12.25 -8.21
N ASN A 669 36.41 12.69 -8.21
CA ASN A 669 37.02 13.32 -9.39
C ASN A 669 38.45 12.90 -9.56
N ASP A 670 38.80 12.46 -10.75
CA ASP A 670 40.16 11.96 -11.11
C ASP A 670 41.25 13.08 -11.16
N ILE A 671 40.84 14.35 -11.28
CA ILE A 671 41.75 15.45 -11.60
C ILE A 671 41.87 16.47 -10.46
N THR A 672 40.76 16.81 -9.78
CA THR A 672 40.68 17.98 -8.86
C THR A 672 40.28 17.63 -7.42
N GLY A 673 40.19 16.35 -7.10
CA GLY A 673 39.74 15.92 -5.79
C GLY A 673 40.77 16.15 -4.68
N GLY A 674 40.29 16.36 -3.47
CA GLY A 674 41.08 16.44 -2.23
C GLY A 674 41.10 15.10 -1.48
N SER A 675 41.62 15.17 -0.25
CA SER A 675 41.61 14.04 0.70
C SER A 675 40.89 14.44 1.99
N LEU A 676 40.20 13.47 2.59
CA LEU A 676 39.56 13.62 3.90
C LEU A 676 40.60 13.73 5.03
N SER A 677 40.24 14.41 6.11
CA SER A 677 41.09 14.49 7.30
C SER A 677 41.38 13.11 7.89
N THR A 678 42.63 12.87 8.23
CA THR A 678 43.03 11.65 8.96
C THR A 678 42.99 11.81 10.47
N ALA A 679 42.77 13.04 10.98
CA ALA A 679 42.55 13.28 12.40
C ALA A 679 41.13 12.84 12.79
N LEU A 680 40.98 12.11 13.88
CA LEU A 680 39.67 11.74 14.43
C LEU A 680 38.86 12.99 14.77
N ILE A 681 37.71 13.15 14.12
CA ILE A 681 36.80 14.29 14.30
C ILE A 681 35.76 13.96 15.38
N GLY A 682 35.50 12.67 15.65
CA GLY A 682 34.50 12.22 16.62
C GLY A 682 34.93 12.36 18.07
N GLY A 683 34.03 12.78 18.94
CA GLY A 683 34.21 12.84 20.39
C GLY A 683 34.25 11.44 21.04
N SER A 684 34.89 11.31 22.20
CA SER A 684 34.82 10.08 23.00
C SER A 684 33.41 9.93 23.59
N TYR A 685 32.72 8.86 23.26
CA TYR A 685 31.43 8.50 23.87
C TYR A 685 31.65 7.83 25.23
N ASN A 686 30.89 8.28 26.23
CA ASN A 686 30.87 7.60 27.53
C ASN A 686 29.74 6.54 27.51
N CYS A 687 30.08 5.33 27.21
CA CYS A 687 29.18 4.18 27.04
C CYS A 687 28.36 3.78 28.29
N GLY A 688 28.42 4.52 29.35
CA GLY A 688 27.68 4.23 30.60
C GLY A 688 26.57 5.22 30.95
N THR A 689 26.50 6.42 30.32
CA THR A 689 25.64 7.52 30.80
C THR A 689 24.94 8.34 29.72
N ALA A 690 25.17 8.06 28.44
CA ALA A 690 24.58 8.89 27.37
C ALA A 690 23.08 8.65 27.22
N LYS A 691 22.28 9.70 27.44
CA LYS A 691 20.90 9.78 27.02
C LYS A 691 20.91 10.24 25.56
N ILE A 692 20.31 9.47 24.66
CA ILE A 692 20.18 9.90 23.25
C ILE A 692 19.33 11.15 23.21
N VAL A 693 19.88 12.22 22.68
CA VAL A 693 19.10 13.39 22.29
C VAL A 693 18.68 13.12 20.84
N PRO A 694 17.37 13.07 20.50
CA PRO A 694 16.94 12.91 19.13
C PRO A 694 17.58 14.00 18.29
N VAL A 695 18.38 13.63 17.30
CA VAL A 695 18.79 14.61 16.28
C VAL A 695 17.54 14.95 15.50
N SER A 696 17.02 16.16 15.70
CA SER A 696 16.04 16.69 14.77
C SER A 696 16.73 16.70 13.41
N SER A 697 16.20 15.96 12.45
CA SER A 697 16.66 15.98 11.06
C SER A 697 16.34 17.33 10.43
N GLY A 698 17.04 18.34 10.90
CA GLY A 698 17.08 19.69 10.35
C GLY A 698 18.50 19.92 9.88
N GLY A 699 18.65 20.22 8.59
CA GLY A 699 19.90 20.37 7.88
C GLY A 699 21.02 21.01 8.66
N GLY A 700 22.23 20.49 8.49
CA GLY A 700 23.48 20.99 9.06
C GLY A 700 23.66 22.48 8.82
N GLY A 701 23.26 23.26 9.80
CA GLY A 701 23.63 24.65 9.92
C GLY A 701 24.77 24.71 10.92
N ALA A 702 25.97 25.09 10.47
CA ALA A 702 27.09 25.40 11.31
C ALA A 702 26.64 26.27 12.47
N LEU A 703 26.76 25.79 13.72
CA LEU A 703 26.69 26.61 14.90
C LEU A 703 27.91 27.55 14.90
N THR A 704 27.76 28.73 14.33
CA THR A 704 28.67 29.83 14.63
C THR A 704 28.55 30.16 16.12
N ALA A 705 29.64 29.92 16.84
CA ALA A 705 29.86 30.38 18.20
C ALA A 705 29.71 31.89 18.23
N GLY A 706 28.65 32.39 18.78
CA GLY A 706 28.42 33.81 18.99
C GLY A 706 27.05 34.02 19.57
N TRP A 707 27.04 34.23 20.86
CA TRP A 707 26.12 34.98 21.72
C TRP A 707 25.97 34.30 23.09
N LEU A 708 27.13 34.27 23.79
CA LEU A 708 27.11 34.19 25.24
C LEU A 708 27.41 35.62 25.72
N PHE A 709 26.41 36.42 25.95
CA PHE A 709 26.53 37.56 26.90
C PHE A 709 25.17 38.18 27.21
N MET A 710 24.94 38.34 28.50
CA MET A 710 23.95 39.15 29.19
C MET A 710 22.49 38.67 29.26
N LEU A 711 22.10 38.23 30.46
CA LEU A 711 21.33 39.06 31.36
C LEU A 711 21.17 38.42 32.74
N LEU A 712 22.11 38.76 33.61
CA LEU A 712 21.86 38.89 35.04
C LEU A 712 21.48 40.34 35.27
N ILE A 713 20.26 40.64 35.68
CA ILE A 713 19.87 41.72 36.58
C ILE A 713 18.46 41.42 37.08
N THR A 714 18.35 41.00 38.31
CA THR A 714 17.28 41.26 39.27
C THR A 714 17.56 42.61 39.93
N PRO A 715 16.72 43.15 40.81
CA PRO A 715 15.32 42.91 41.20
C PRO A 715 14.49 44.18 41.54
N LEU A 716 13.30 43.94 42.16
CA LEU A 716 12.62 44.83 43.12
C LEU A 716 11.78 46.01 42.58
N LEU A 717 10.49 45.93 42.81
CA LEU A 717 9.69 46.77 43.73
C LEU A 717 8.21 46.57 43.41
N ARG A 718 7.51 45.87 44.25
CA ARG A 718 6.65 46.35 45.34
C ARG A 718 5.52 47.30 44.93
N LEU A 719 4.32 46.78 45.16
CA LEU A 719 3.25 47.34 45.97
C LEU A 719 2.05 48.02 45.29
N ARG A 720 0.91 47.45 45.68
CA ARG A 720 -0.36 48.11 46.02
C ARG A 720 -1.27 48.55 44.87
N GLN A 721 -2.47 48.21 44.86
CA GLN A 721 -3.64 48.04 45.71
C GLN A 721 -4.88 48.39 44.91
N LYS A 722 -5.93 47.61 45.17
CA LYS A 722 -7.35 47.99 45.17
C LYS A 722 -7.98 48.51 43.85
N ASN A 723 -8.89 47.83 43.31
CA ASN A 723 -10.31 47.57 43.65
C ASN A 723 -10.84 46.43 42.84
#